data_33d1b85ae1d5b0f6247cd01ec78230ce
#
_entry.id   33d1b85ae1d5b0f6247cd01ec78230ce
#
_cell.length_a   1.000
_cell.length_b   1.000
_cell.length_c   1.000
_cell.angle_alpha   90.00
_cell.angle_beta   90.00
_cell.angle_gamma   90.00
#
_symmetry.space_group_name_H-M   'P 1'
#
loop_
_entity.id
_entity.type
_entity.pdbx_description
1 polymer ?
#
loop_
_entity_poly.entity_id
_entity_poly.type
_entity_poly.pdbx_seq_one_letter_code
_entity_poly.pdbx_strand_id
1 'polypeptide(L)'
;FNAIRPREYDGSHIRFEGMTPEISLMPHQKNAVAHILYGNNTLLAHCVGAGKTFQMIAAGMESRRLGLSQKNLYVVPNHLTEQWGADFLRLYPNANVLVATKKDFEPSNRKQFCSRIATGDYDAIVIGHSQFERVPLSPERQKAIIERQIDDITLALADARSEDSRSFTVKQMEKTKKTLEAKLQKLNDQTRKDDVVTFEELGVDRLFVDESHFYKNMFLYTKMRNIAGIAQTDAQKSSDMFAKCQYLDELTGGKGVTFATGTPVSNSMVELYTIMRYLQYDTLQKMGLSHFDDWAASFGETVTAIELSPEGTGYRAKTRFARFFNLPELISLFKESADVQTADMLNLPVPQAEYINEVLKPSETQEEMVSSFADRAEAVRNGNVNPRFDNMLKITNDGRKLALDQRLMNEMLPDEPESKVNRCVDNAFKVWEESASDKGTQLIFCDLSTPKADGTFNVYDDVREKLVARGVPREEVAFIHEYNTETKKAELFAKVRAGQVRILMGSTPKLGAGTNIQDRLIALHHLDCPWKPSDLEQQEGRILRQGNRNKQVKIYRYVTENTFDSYMWQILENKQKFISQIMTSKSPVRACDDVDDTALSYAEIKALATGNPYIKEKMDLDIQVSKLKLLKANHTSQIYSLESDIARRYPREITAAKGQIEALKTDMEAAKPLLAQDKDHFSMEISGKVYTERKEAGAAIIEACKALKAAGTEGRIGSYGAFELHSRFDNFDKVFRLSIKGAWNYSMEVGKDPQGNILRVTNALAGIERTLPQVERRLETLEQQLAQAKEEAKRPFAQEAELAEKSARLAELNSLLNMDEKGSEDALGVDEDAAETEVADRPRQPVNYAGRVAERTADNVRKPSVLAQLHAKQAERSAEPQKFQKRKSHDMEL
;
A
#
# COMPACT_ATOMS: atom_id res chain seq x y z
N PHE A 1 20.94 -0.97 10.54
CA PHE A 1 20.48 0.42 10.40
C PHE A 1 21.56 1.44 10.76
N ASN A 2 22.31 1.29 11.83
CA ASN A 2 23.33 2.27 12.25
C ASN A 2 24.50 2.45 11.26
N ALA A 3 24.68 1.55 10.31
CA ALA A 3 25.70 1.64 9.26
C ALA A 3 25.21 2.42 8.01
N ILE A 4 23.91 2.65 7.88
CA ILE A 4 23.33 3.37 6.75
C ILE A 4 23.41 4.85 7.05
N ARG A 5 24.21 5.56 6.24
CA ARG A 5 24.29 7.03 6.29
C ARG A 5 23.94 7.58 4.92
N PRO A 6 22.91 8.46 4.82
CA PRO A 6 22.64 9.18 3.58
C PRO A 6 23.90 9.91 3.12
N ARG A 7 24.18 9.85 1.82
CA ARG A 7 25.31 10.56 1.24
C ARG A 7 24.85 11.93 0.77
N GLU A 8 25.62 12.94 1.03
CA GLU A 8 25.46 14.26 0.43
C GLU A 8 26.26 14.29 -0.88
N TYR A 9 25.63 14.74 -1.95
CA TYR A 9 26.23 14.84 -3.27
C TYR A 9 26.45 16.31 -3.62
N ASP A 10 27.66 16.67 -4.00
CA ASP A 10 27.99 17.99 -4.50
C ASP A 10 28.20 17.94 -6.02
N GLY A 11 27.34 18.61 -6.76
CA GLY A 11 27.36 18.72 -8.21
C GLY A 11 28.01 20.02 -8.73
N SER A 12 28.64 20.82 -7.86
CA SER A 12 29.24 22.11 -8.24
C SER A 12 30.32 21.99 -9.30
N HIS A 13 31.03 20.87 -9.35
CA HIS A 13 32.11 20.56 -10.29
C HIS A 13 31.63 20.09 -11.68
N ILE A 14 30.33 19.74 -11.82
CA ILE A 14 29.81 19.19 -13.08
C ILE A 14 29.68 20.33 -14.10
N ARG A 15 30.27 20.07 -15.27
CA ARG A 15 30.13 20.94 -16.47
C ARG A 15 29.15 20.26 -17.42
N PHE A 16 28.08 20.99 -17.75
CA PHE A 16 27.01 20.50 -18.62
C PHE A 16 27.34 20.87 -20.07
N GLU A 17 28.13 20.02 -20.74
CA GLU A 17 28.54 20.27 -22.11
C GLU A 17 27.35 20.10 -23.08
N GLY A 18 27.22 21.03 -24.04
CA GLY A 18 26.09 21.07 -24.98
C GLY A 18 24.82 21.72 -24.45
N MET A 19 24.77 22.06 -23.17
CA MET A 19 23.67 22.83 -22.61
C MET A 19 23.73 24.29 -23.07
N THR A 20 22.59 24.92 -23.31
CA THR A 20 22.51 26.34 -23.65
C THR A 20 23.17 27.23 -22.58
N PRO A 21 24.02 28.22 -22.95
CA PRO A 21 24.64 29.10 -21.96
C PRO A 21 23.66 30.09 -21.30
N GLU A 22 22.46 30.25 -21.88
CA GLU A 22 21.42 31.13 -21.36
C GLU A 22 20.76 30.62 -20.07
N ILE A 23 20.89 29.32 -19.82
CA ILE A 23 20.28 28.63 -18.67
C ILE A 23 21.38 28.10 -17.76
N SER A 24 21.34 28.48 -16.49
CA SER A 24 22.22 27.92 -15.46
C SER A 24 21.42 27.13 -14.44
N LEU A 25 21.82 25.90 -14.17
CA LEU A 25 21.22 25.08 -13.14
C LEU A 25 21.55 25.61 -11.76
N MET A 26 20.55 25.62 -10.87
CA MET A 26 20.71 26.01 -9.47
C MET A 26 21.54 24.96 -8.69
N PRO A 27 22.14 25.31 -7.54
CA PRO A 27 22.97 24.40 -6.75
C PRO A 27 22.26 23.08 -6.42
N HIS A 28 21.01 23.11 -5.94
CA HIS A 28 20.25 21.91 -5.65
C HIS A 28 19.99 21.03 -6.88
N GLN A 29 19.84 21.65 -8.07
CA GLN A 29 19.67 20.89 -9.31
C GLN A 29 20.98 20.19 -9.73
N LYS A 30 22.12 20.86 -9.55
CA LYS A 30 23.44 20.25 -9.80
C LYS A 30 23.69 19.10 -8.83
N ASN A 31 23.34 19.25 -7.56
CA ASN A 31 23.47 18.21 -6.55
C ASN A 31 22.56 17.00 -6.85
N ALA A 32 21.33 17.24 -7.32
CA ALA A 32 20.44 16.17 -7.78
C ALA A 32 21.02 15.41 -8.98
N VAL A 33 21.61 16.12 -9.95
CA VAL A 33 22.31 15.48 -11.06
C VAL A 33 23.49 14.64 -10.57
N ALA A 34 24.28 15.13 -9.63
CA ALA A 34 25.38 14.38 -9.00
C ALA A 34 24.87 13.12 -8.29
N HIS A 35 23.73 13.23 -7.59
CA HIS A 35 23.11 12.07 -6.95
C HIS A 35 22.72 10.99 -7.98
N ILE A 36 22.11 11.38 -9.10
CA ILE A 36 21.72 10.45 -10.18
C ILE A 36 22.94 9.81 -10.84
N LEU A 37 24.03 10.56 -11.04
CA LEU A 37 25.22 10.06 -11.74
C LEU A 37 26.08 9.13 -10.86
N TYR A 38 26.25 9.48 -9.59
CA TYR A 38 27.19 8.81 -8.68
C TYR A 38 26.52 7.89 -7.67
N GLY A 39 25.20 8.06 -7.46
CA GLY A 39 24.41 7.22 -6.56
C GLY A 39 23.91 5.94 -7.22
N ASN A 40 22.98 5.32 -6.52
CA ASN A 40 22.18 4.19 -7.04
C ASN A 40 20.88 4.75 -7.67
N ASN A 41 19.86 3.88 -7.86
CA ASN A 41 18.54 4.33 -8.24
C ASN A 41 18.09 5.48 -7.34
N THR A 42 17.53 6.53 -7.94
CA THR A 42 17.32 7.80 -7.24
C THR A 42 15.86 8.23 -7.30
N LEU A 43 15.34 8.72 -6.17
CA LEU A 43 14.09 9.47 -6.11
C LEU A 43 14.40 10.97 -5.95
N LEU A 44 13.94 11.79 -6.88
CA LEU A 44 13.89 13.23 -6.72
C LEU A 44 12.59 13.63 -6.01
N ALA A 45 12.62 13.65 -4.68
CA ALA A 45 11.51 14.09 -3.83
C ALA A 45 11.55 15.61 -3.63
N HIS A 46 11.50 16.35 -4.72
CA HIS A 46 11.62 17.80 -4.75
C HIS A 46 10.27 18.46 -4.84
N CYS A 47 10.04 19.53 -4.09
CA CYS A 47 8.80 20.29 -4.12
C CYS A 47 8.41 20.76 -5.54
N VAL A 48 7.16 21.13 -5.71
CA VAL A 48 6.68 21.67 -7.00
C VAL A 48 7.43 22.97 -7.31
N GLY A 49 7.90 23.11 -8.56
CA GLY A 49 8.68 24.28 -8.97
C GLY A 49 10.18 24.20 -8.79
N ALA A 50 10.73 23.15 -8.17
CA ALA A 50 12.18 22.94 -8.01
C ALA A 50 12.93 22.62 -9.31
N GLY A 51 12.24 22.46 -10.45
CA GLY A 51 12.84 22.22 -11.75
C GLY A 51 13.29 20.78 -11.99
N LYS A 52 12.54 19.79 -11.48
CA LYS A 52 12.79 18.35 -11.65
C LYS A 52 13.01 17.94 -13.10
N THR A 53 12.26 18.51 -14.04
CA THR A 53 12.40 18.25 -15.48
C THR A 53 13.82 18.55 -15.96
N PHE A 54 14.38 19.71 -15.61
CA PHE A 54 15.73 20.08 -16.00
C PHE A 54 16.81 19.20 -15.34
N GLN A 55 16.57 18.78 -14.08
CA GLN A 55 17.47 17.86 -13.39
C GLN A 55 17.54 16.50 -14.11
N MET A 56 16.39 15.93 -14.49
CA MET A 56 16.34 14.64 -15.22
C MET A 56 16.92 14.75 -16.62
N ILE A 57 16.63 15.83 -17.34
CA ILE A 57 17.20 16.07 -18.67
C ILE A 57 18.73 16.18 -18.59
N ALA A 58 19.24 17.03 -17.70
CA ALA A 58 20.69 17.22 -17.54
C ALA A 58 21.39 15.94 -17.07
N ALA A 59 20.78 15.19 -16.13
CA ALA A 59 21.32 13.92 -15.67
C ALA A 59 21.39 12.86 -16.78
N GLY A 60 20.39 12.76 -17.64
CA GLY A 60 20.38 11.85 -18.75
C GLY A 60 21.42 12.19 -19.82
N MET A 61 21.53 13.46 -20.17
CA MET A 61 22.55 13.93 -21.13
C MET A 61 23.97 13.69 -20.60
N GLU A 62 24.22 14.03 -19.33
CA GLU A 62 25.51 13.75 -18.71
C GLU A 62 25.81 12.25 -18.56
N SER A 63 24.79 11.45 -18.24
CA SER A 63 24.94 9.98 -18.18
C SER A 63 25.40 9.42 -19.51
N ARG A 64 24.81 9.91 -20.62
CA ARG A 64 25.16 9.49 -21.96
C ARG A 64 26.55 9.97 -22.33
N ARG A 65 26.89 11.25 -22.09
CA ARG A 65 28.19 11.83 -22.34
C ARG A 65 29.32 11.10 -21.61
N LEU A 66 29.06 10.67 -20.37
CA LEU A 66 30.02 9.94 -19.54
C LEU A 66 30.05 8.42 -19.85
N GLY A 67 29.20 7.94 -20.75
CA GLY A 67 29.13 6.52 -21.12
C GLY A 67 28.49 5.65 -20.03
N LEU A 68 27.74 6.27 -19.07
CA LEU A 68 27.03 5.59 -18.01
C LEU A 68 25.68 5.04 -18.47
N SER A 69 25.18 5.53 -19.60
CA SER A 69 23.99 5.02 -20.29
C SER A 69 24.14 5.19 -21.80
N GLN A 70 23.48 4.28 -22.53
CA GLN A 70 23.42 4.36 -23.99
C GLN A 70 22.08 4.84 -24.49
N LYS A 71 20.99 4.49 -23.78
CA LYS A 71 19.63 4.78 -24.23
C LYS A 71 18.73 5.20 -23.07
N ASN A 72 18.45 6.50 -23.00
CA ASN A 72 17.65 7.11 -21.96
C ASN A 72 16.17 7.16 -22.36
N LEU A 73 15.29 6.59 -21.53
CA LEU A 73 13.83 6.65 -21.68
C LEU A 73 13.21 7.53 -20.59
N TYR A 74 12.40 8.49 -21.01
CA TYR A 74 11.66 9.39 -20.13
C TYR A 74 10.16 9.05 -20.18
N VAL A 75 9.61 8.61 -19.08
CA VAL A 75 8.19 8.29 -18.92
C VAL A 75 7.52 9.41 -18.16
N VAL A 76 6.61 10.10 -18.84
CA VAL A 76 6.02 11.36 -18.35
C VAL A 76 4.50 11.32 -18.43
N PRO A 77 3.76 12.20 -17.74
CA PRO A 77 2.32 12.31 -17.93
C PRO A 77 1.96 12.52 -19.40
N ASN A 78 0.92 11.83 -19.89
CA ASN A 78 0.60 11.77 -21.33
C ASN A 78 0.42 13.14 -22.00
N HIS A 79 -0.05 14.14 -21.25
CA HIS A 79 -0.29 15.49 -21.76
C HIS A 79 0.98 16.37 -21.74
N LEU A 80 2.08 15.87 -21.20
CA LEU A 80 3.34 16.62 -21.08
C LEU A 80 4.41 16.16 -22.07
N THR A 81 4.15 15.13 -22.89
CA THR A 81 5.17 14.58 -23.80
C THR A 81 5.75 15.62 -24.75
N GLU A 82 4.91 16.45 -25.38
CA GLU A 82 5.37 17.52 -26.30
C GLU A 82 6.11 18.63 -25.55
N GLN A 83 5.63 19.01 -24.35
CA GLN A 83 6.29 20.00 -23.50
C GLN A 83 7.69 19.50 -23.09
N TRP A 84 7.83 18.23 -22.71
CA TRP A 84 9.13 17.64 -22.38
C TRP A 84 10.11 17.67 -23.55
N GLY A 85 9.62 17.39 -24.76
CA GLY A 85 10.41 17.54 -26.00
C GLY A 85 10.88 18.98 -26.22
N ALA A 86 9.98 19.95 -26.00
CA ALA A 86 10.32 21.37 -26.11
C ALA A 86 11.32 21.83 -25.04
N ASP A 87 11.12 21.41 -23.76
CA ASP A 87 12.03 21.70 -22.66
C ASP A 87 13.42 21.06 -22.89
N PHE A 88 13.45 19.86 -23.49
CA PHE A 88 14.71 19.21 -23.88
C PHE A 88 15.49 20.04 -24.89
N LEU A 89 14.86 20.46 -25.98
CA LEU A 89 15.49 21.26 -27.02
C LEU A 89 15.82 22.68 -26.54
N ARG A 90 15.06 23.21 -25.59
CA ARG A 90 15.37 24.46 -24.93
C ARG A 90 16.65 24.38 -24.10
N LEU A 91 16.88 23.27 -23.41
CA LEU A 91 18.05 23.07 -22.56
C LEU A 91 19.27 22.58 -23.37
N TYR A 92 19.04 21.66 -24.31
CA TYR A 92 20.05 21.09 -25.22
C TYR A 92 19.60 21.23 -26.70
N PRO A 93 19.87 22.36 -27.35
CA PRO A 93 19.36 22.65 -28.70
C PRO A 93 19.77 21.65 -29.78
N ASN A 94 20.89 20.95 -29.59
CA ASN A 94 21.45 19.97 -30.54
C ASN A 94 21.04 18.52 -30.21
N ALA A 95 20.22 18.28 -29.21
CA ALA A 95 19.84 16.92 -28.79
C ALA A 95 18.92 16.24 -29.82
N ASN A 96 19.19 14.98 -30.10
CA ASN A 96 18.35 14.13 -30.93
C ASN A 96 17.27 13.47 -30.07
N VAL A 97 16.07 14.05 -30.03
CA VAL A 97 14.98 13.65 -29.14
C VAL A 97 13.86 12.99 -29.93
N LEU A 98 13.48 11.77 -29.55
CA LEU A 98 12.30 11.09 -30.06
C LEU A 98 11.13 11.28 -29.09
N VAL A 99 10.09 12.00 -29.53
CA VAL A 99 8.88 12.24 -28.74
C VAL A 99 7.74 11.41 -29.29
N ALA A 100 7.12 10.58 -28.46
CA ALA A 100 6.00 9.74 -28.84
C ALA A 100 4.69 10.54 -28.93
N THR A 101 3.95 10.32 -30.01
CA THR A 101 2.59 10.83 -30.20
C THR A 101 1.55 9.75 -29.91
N LYS A 102 0.27 10.13 -29.81
CA LYS A 102 -0.82 9.17 -29.65
C LYS A 102 -0.90 8.18 -30.82
N LYS A 103 -0.62 8.64 -32.05
CA LYS A 103 -0.66 7.85 -33.27
C LYS A 103 0.43 6.76 -33.30
N ASP A 104 1.59 7.01 -32.71
CA ASP A 104 2.71 6.04 -32.66
C ASP A 104 2.37 4.77 -31.88
N PHE A 105 1.44 4.87 -30.93
CA PHE A 105 1.01 3.75 -30.08
C PHE A 105 -0.36 3.15 -30.49
N GLU A 106 -0.90 3.52 -31.65
CA GLU A 106 -1.99 2.77 -32.29
C GLU A 106 -1.50 1.36 -32.69
N PRO A 107 -2.37 0.33 -32.66
CA PRO A 107 -1.96 -1.04 -32.93
C PRO A 107 -1.16 -1.24 -34.22
N SER A 108 -1.46 -0.48 -35.27
CA SER A 108 -0.77 -0.52 -36.57
C SER A 108 0.64 0.06 -36.54
N ASN A 109 0.90 1.07 -35.73
CA ASN A 109 2.12 1.87 -35.76
C ASN A 109 3.09 1.51 -34.62
N ARG A 110 2.59 0.90 -33.54
CA ARG A 110 3.37 0.61 -32.31
C ARG A 110 4.61 -0.23 -32.59
N LYS A 111 4.50 -1.26 -33.40
CA LYS A 111 5.65 -2.11 -33.76
C LYS A 111 6.75 -1.29 -34.45
N GLN A 112 6.36 -0.43 -35.41
CA GLN A 112 7.28 0.43 -36.13
C GLN A 112 7.95 1.44 -35.19
N PHE A 113 7.18 2.04 -34.27
CA PHE A 113 7.72 3.00 -33.29
C PHE A 113 8.70 2.32 -32.32
N CYS A 114 8.34 1.16 -31.76
CA CYS A 114 9.25 0.39 -30.91
C CYS A 114 10.51 -0.05 -31.65
N SER A 115 10.41 -0.45 -32.93
CA SER A 115 11.58 -0.77 -33.76
C SER A 115 12.48 0.45 -33.98
N ARG A 116 11.90 1.66 -34.15
CA ARG A 116 12.69 2.91 -34.21
C ARG A 116 13.44 3.16 -32.91
N ILE A 117 12.82 2.92 -31.75
CA ILE A 117 13.50 3.01 -30.47
C ILE A 117 14.65 2.01 -30.40
N ALA A 118 14.40 0.76 -30.75
CA ALA A 118 15.40 -0.31 -30.67
C ALA A 118 16.64 -0.03 -31.54
N THR A 119 16.44 0.45 -32.78
CA THR A 119 17.52 0.61 -33.78
C THR A 119 18.07 2.02 -33.88
N GLY A 120 17.34 3.04 -33.36
CA GLY A 120 17.76 4.45 -33.48
C GLY A 120 18.73 4.86 -32.38
N ASP A 121 19.58 5.83 -32.73
CA ASP A 121 20.51 6.48 -31.81
C ASP A 121 19.92 7.85 -31.38
N TYR A 122 19.22 7.85 -30.28
CA TYR A 122 18.57 9.02 -29.70
C TYR A 122 19.19 9.39 -28.36
N ASP A 123 19.40 10.68 -28.13
CA ASP A 123 19.84 11.18 -26.83
C ASP A 123 18.76 11.02 -25.76
N ALA A 124 17.50 11.14 -26.18
CA ALA A 124 16.34 10.95 -25.31
C ALA A 124 15.15 10.39 -26.07
N ILE A 125 14.41 9.53 -25.40
CA ILE A 125 13.13 9.01 -25.87
C ILE A 125 12.09 9.41 -24.84
N VAL A 126 11.07 10.18 -25.23
CA VAL A 126 9.99 10.67 -24.35
C VAL A 126 8.70 9.97 -24.69
N ILE A 127 8.12 9.25 -23.75
CA ILE A 127 6.84 8.54 -23.92
C ILE A 127 5.89 8.83 -22.74
N GLY A 128 4.59 8.74 -23.00
CA GLY A 128 3.58 8.90 -21.96
C GLY A 128 3.40 7.66 -21.09
N HIS A 129 2.91 7.83 -19.85
CA HIS A 129 2.66 6.73 -18.91
C HIS A 129 1.81 5.61 -19.54
N SER A 130 0.68 5.95 -20.20
CA SER A 130 -0.18 4.95 -20.85
C SER A 130 0.44 4.30 -22.09
N GLN A 131 1.43 4.91 -22.69
CA GLN A 131 2.21 4.37 -23.80
C GLN A 131 3.24 3.37 -23.27
N PHE A 132 3.92 3.70 -22.17
CA PHE A 132 4.88 2.83 -21.50
C PHE A 132 4.24 1.51 -21.03
N GLU A 133 3.01 1.55 -20.53
CA GLU A 133 2.24 0.35 -20.14
C GLU A 133 1.98 -0.62 -21.32
N ARG A 134 2.00 -0.11 -22.56
CA ARG A 134 1.77 -0.91 -23.77
C ARG A 134 3.02 -1.57 -24.35
N VAL A 135 4.19 -1.31 -23.81
CA VAL A 135 5.44 -1.98 -24.15
C VAL A 135 5.59 -3.20 -23.25
N PRO A 136 5.42 -4.43 -23.74
CA PRO A 136 5.45 -5.60 -22.89
C PRO A 136 6.89 -5.99 -22.51
N LEU A 137 7.04 -6.69 -21.39
CA LEU A 137 8.22 -7.48 -21.08
C LEU A 137 8.21 -8.79 -21.89
N SER A 138 9.36 -9.42 -22.06
CA SER A 138 9.47 -10.74 -22.67
C SER A 138 8.57 -11.77 -21.97
N PRO A 139 7.97 -12.73 -22.71
CA PRO A 139 7.12 -13.77 -22.12
C PRO A 139 7.86 -14.58 -21.05
N GLU A 140 9.14 -14.86 -21.26
CA GLU A 140 10.00 -15.61 -20.33
C GLU A 140 10.14 -14.87 -19.01
N ARG A 141 10.36 -13.56 -19.05
CA ARG A 141 10.46 -12.73 -17.83
C ARG A 141 9.13 -12.58 -17.13
N GLN A 142 8.05 -12.37 -17.88
CA GLN A 142 6.70 -12.34 -17.29
C GLN A 142 6.37 -13.66 -16.57
N LYS A 143 6.75 -14.80 -17.19
CA LYS A 143 6.59 -16.13 -16.63
C LYS A 143 7.39 -16.28 -15.33
N ALA A 144 8.68 -15.96 -15.34
CA ALA A 144 9.55 -16.05 -14.17
C ALA A 144 9.05 -15.18 -12.97
N ILE A 145 8.49 -13.99 -13.26
CA ILE A 145 7.90 -13.14 -12.24
C ILE A 145 6.66 -13.77 -11.63
N ILE A 146 5.75 -14.31 -12.47
CA ILE A 146 4.52 -14.94 -12.00
C ILE A 146 4.84 -16.21 -11.21
N GLU A 147 5.81 -17.02 -11.66
CA GLU A 147 6.26 -18.22 -10.94
C GLU A 147 6.81 -17.85 -9.56
N ARG A 148 7.67 -16.83 -9.46
CA ARG A 148 8.17 -16.34 -8.17
C ARG A 148 7.04 -15.87 -7.24
N GLN A 149 6.04 -15.16 -7.77
CA GLN A 149 4.88 -14.76 -6.98
C GLN A 149 4.05 -15.96 -6.49
N ILE A 150 3.93 -17.01 -7.31
CA ILE A 150 3.25 -18.25 -6.94
C ILE A 150 4.04 -18.96 -5.82
N ASP A 151 5.36 -19.00 -5.91
CA ASP A 151 6.23 -19.60 -4.90
C ASP A 151 6.14 -18.85 -3.56
N ASP A 152 6.21 -17.52 -3.58
CA ASP A 152 6.05 -16.65 -2.40
C ASP A 152 4.71 -16.89 -1.70
N ILE A 153 3.61 -16.93 -2.48
CA ILE A 153 2.27 -17.21 -1.93
C ILE A 153 2.18 -18.65 -1.42
N THR A 154 2.86 -19.58 -2.05
CA THR A 154 2.83 -21.00 -1.64
C THR A 154 3.53 -21.21 -0.32
N LEU A 155 4.69 -20.57 -0.12
CA LEU A 155 5.42 -20.57 1.14
C LEU A 155 4.57 -19.96 2.26
N ALA A 156 4.01 -18.79 2.00
CA ALA A 156 3.16 -18.11 2.99
C ALA A 156 1.85 -18.87 3.29
N LEU A 157 1.29 -19.61 2.32
CA LEU A 157 0.16 -20.51 2.57
C LEU A 157 0.55 -21.69 3.47
N ALA A 158 1.77 -22.22 3.32
CA ALA A 158 2.26 -23.29 4.19
C ALA A 158 2.35 -22.81 5.64
N ASP A 159 2.89 -21.61 5.86
CA ASP A 159 2.98 -20.98 7.19
C ASP A 159 1.59 -20.68 7.77
N ALA A 160 0.71 -20.03 6.99
CA ALA A 160 -0.62 -19.66 7.44
C ALA A 160 -1.53 -20.84 7.75
N ARG A 161 -1.35 -21.99 7.07
CA ARG A 161 -2.09 -23.23 7.35
C ARG A 161 -1.63 -23.92 8.63
N SER A 162 -0.40 -23.69 9.06
CA SER A 162 0.09 -24.21 10.35
C SER A 162 -0.56 -23.50 11.54
N GLU A 163 -1.01 -22.24 11.37
CA GLU A 163 -1.63 -21.44 12.43
C GLU A 163 -3.16 -21.59 12.46
N ASP A 164 -3.85 -21.50 11.34
CA ASP A 164 -5.31 -21.71 11.22
C ASP A 164 -5.73 -22.00 9.77
N SER A 165 -6.02 -23.24 9.46
CA SER A 165 -6.39 -23.70 8.10
C SER A 165 -7.73 -23.17 7.56
N ARG A 166 -8.58 -22.58 8.42
CA ARG A 166 -9.92 -22.09 8.07
C ARG A 166 -10.00 -20.56 7.96
N SER A 167 -8.90 -19.85 8.11
CA SER A 167 -8.91 -18.39 8.11
C SER A 167 -9.32 -17.81 6.76
N PHE A 168 -10.02 -16.67 6.79
CA PHE A 168 -10.40 -15.92 5.58
C PHE A 168 -9.16 -15.57 4.73
N THR A 169 -8.03 -15.32 5.37
CA THR A 169 -6.74 -15.00 4.74
C THR A 169 -6.25 -16.15 3.87
N VAL A 170 -6.31 -17.39 4.36
CA VAL A 170 -5.93 -18.60 3.58
C VAL A 170 -6.76 -18.71 2.31
N LYS A 171 -8.08 -18.50 2.40
CA LYS A 171 -8.97 -18.53 1.22
C LYS A 171 -8.66 -17.44 0.21
N GLN A 172 -8.29 -16.24 0.67
CA GLN A 172 -7.93 -15.13 -0.22
C GLN A 172 -6.59 -15.38 -0.91
N MET A 173 -5.60 -15.92 -0.19
CA MET A 173 -4.32 -16.36 -0.75
C MET A 173 -4.50 -17.44 -1.80
N GLU A 174 -5.32 -18.45 -1.53
CA GLU A 174 -5.65 -19.52 -2.49
C GLU A 174 -6.33 -18.95 -3.75
N LYS A 175 -7.22 -17.97 -3.60
CA LYS A 175 -7.85 -17.27 -4.73
C LYS A 175 -6.81 -16.51 -5.56
N THR A 176 -5.90 -15.78 -4.91
CA THR A 176 -4.83 -15.04 -5.58
C THR A 176 -3.90 -16.00 -6.31
N LYS A 177 -3.48 -17.10 -5.67
CA LYS A 177 -2.67 -18.16 -6.30
C LYS A 177 -3.35 -18.71 -7.56
N LYS A 178 -4.62 -19.10 -7.49
CA LYS A 178 -5.38 -19.56 -8.65
C LYS A 178 -5.46 -18.53 -9.79
N THR A 179 -5.57 -17.24 -9.43
CA THR A 179 -5.57 -16.17 -10.43
C THR A 179 -4.22 -16.05 -11.13
N LEU A 180 -3.11 -16.16 -10.39
CA LEU A 180 -1.76 -16.15 -10.95
C LEU A 180 -1.49 -17.39 -11.81
N GLU A 181 -1.90 -18.59 -11.36
CA GLU A 181 -1.81 -19.81 -12.13
C GLU A 181 -2.59 -19.74 -13.46
N ALA A 182 -3.80 -19.17 -13.43
CA ALA A 182 -4.59 -18.93 -14.65
C ALA A 182 -3.92 -17.90 -15.57
N LYS A 183 -3.26 -16.88 -15.01
CA LYS A 183 -2.49 -15.89 -15.78
C LYS A 183 -1.26 -16.53 -16.43
N LEU A 184 -0.56 -17.40 -15.69
CA LEU A 184 0.58 -18.18 -16.18
C LEU A 184 0.16 -19.10 -17.32
N GLN A 185 -0.97 -19.80 -17.18
CA GLN A 185 -1.50 -20.67 -18.22
C GLN A 185 -1.86 -19.91 -19.48
N LYS A 186 -2.53 -18.74 -19.36
CA LYS A 186 -2.80 -17.87 -20.51
C LYS A 186 -1.52 -17.42 -21.22
N LEU A 187 -0.48 -17.07 -20.45
CA LEU A 187 0.80 -16.66 -21.02
C LEU A 187 1.44 -17.81 -21.80
N ASN A 188 1.41 -19.03 -21.28
CA ASN A 188 1.91 -20.23 -21.97
C ASN A 188 1.12 -20.54 -23.25
N ASP A 189 -0.19 -20.26 -23.28
CA ASP A 189 -1.04 -20.45 -24.46
C ASP A 189 -0.86 -19.35 -25.51
N GLN A 190 -0.46 -18.14 -25.11
CA GLN A 190 -0.26 -16.99 -25.98
C GLN A 190 1.12 -16.95 -26.69
N THR A 191 2.07 -17.80 -26.29
CA THR A 191 3.45 -17.82 -26.85
C THR A 191 3.54 -18.04 -28.37
N ARG A 192 2.44 -18.09 -29.08
CA ARG A 192 2.38 -18.29 -30.55
C ARG A 192 1.87 -17.10 -31.37
N LYS A 193 1.53 -15.95 -30.78
CA LYS A 193 0.76 -14.95 -31.55
C LYS A 193 1.30 -13.53 -31.68
N ASP A 194 2.18 -13.01 -30.85
CA ASP A 194 2.55 -11.59 -30.90
C ASP A 194 4.04 -11.35 -31.10
N ASP A 195 4.38 -11.06 -32.35
CA ASP A 195 5.66 -10.48 -32.80
C ASP A 195 5.71 -8.98 -32.42
N VAL A 196 5.70 -8.68 -31.09
CA VAL A 196 5.80 -7.32 -30.54
C VAL A 196 7.19 -7.14 -29.94
N VAL A 197 7.83 -6.01 -30.27
CA VAL A 197 9.12 -5.63 -29.66
C VAL A 197 8.95 -5.47 -28.15
N THR A 198 9.72 -6.23 -27.37
CA THR A 198 9.68 -6.23 -25.91
C THR A 198 10.51 -5.08 -25.32
N PHE A 199 10.33 -4.80 -24.02
CA PHE A 199 11.07 -3.74 -23.33
C PHE A 199 12.58 -4.01 -23.35
N GLU A 200 12.98 -5.27 -23.20
CA GLU A 200 14.37 -5.72 -23.24
C GLU A 200 14.98 -5.46 -24.62
N GLU A 201 14.22 -5.68 -25.70
CA GLU A 201 14.66 -5.45 -27.07
C GLU A 201 14.78 -3.98 -27.44
N LEU A 202 14.14 -3.08 -26.69
CA LEU A 202 14.35 -1.64 -26.88
C LEU A 202 15.77 -1.20 -26.58
N GLY A 203 16.51 -1.97 -25.77
CA GLY A 203 17.88 -1.65 -25.36
C GLY A 203 17.98 -0.44 -24.43
N VAL A 204 16.91 -0.13 -23.70
CA VAL A 204 16.89 0.93 -22.68
C VAL A 204 17.70 0.48 -21.48
N ASP A 205 18.66 1.29 -21.07
CA ASP A 205 19.52 1.05 -19.91
C ASP A 205 19.38 2.13 -18.82
N ARG A 206 18.61 3.20 -19.09
CA ARG A 206 18.27 4.19 -18.08
C ARG A 206 16.85 4.71 -18.25
N LEU A 207 16.10 4.67 -17.14
CA LEU A 207 14.70 5.03 -17.06
C LEU A 207 14.50 6.23 -16.13
N PHE A 208 13.88 7.28 -16.64
CA PHE A 208 13.44 8.44 -15.87
C PHE A 208 11.92 8.47 -15.84
N VAL A 209 11.30 8.56 -14.66
CA VAL A 209 9.83 8.57 -14.48
C VAL A 209 9.40 9.84 -13.76
N ASP A 210 8.72 10.72 -14.46
CA ASP A 210 8.14 11.92 -13.87
C ASP A 210 6.77 11.61 -13.29
N GLU A 211 6.41 12.31 -12.21
CA GLU A 211 5.19 12.10 -11.43
C GLU A 211 5.01 10.62 -11.03
N SER A 212 6.07 10.03 -10.50
CA SER A 212 6.13 8.61 -10.13
C SER A 212 5.09 8.16 -9.09
N HIS A 213 4.45 9.10 -8.38
CA HIS A 213 3.34 8.83 -7.48
C HIS A 213 2.14 8.15 -8.16
N PHE A 214 2.03 8.17 -9.49
CA PHE A 214 1.01 7.40 -10.23
C PHE A 214 1.22 5.89 -10.14
N TYR A 215 2.39 5.40 -9.75
CA TYR A 215 2.74 3.98 -9.62
C TYR A 215 2.74 3.46 -8.18
N LYS A 216 2.27 4.23 -7.21
CA LYS A 216 2.28 3.86 -5.79
C LYS A 216 1.35 2.69 -5.40
N ASN A 217 0.32 2.41 -6.21
CA ASN A 217 -0.64 1.34 -5.95
C ASN A 217 -0.11 -0.02 -6.45
N MET A 218 1.06 -0.43 -5.97
CA MET A 218 1.60 -1.74 -6.23
C MET A 218 0.94 -2.78 -5.30
N PHE A 219 0.61 -3.95 -5.84
CA PHE A 219 0.12 -5.05 -5.03
C PHE A 219 1.21 -5.50 -4.03
N LEU A 220 0.88 -5.43 -2.77
CA LEU A 220 1.73 -5.90 -1.69
C LEU A 220 1.10 -7.15 -1.07
N TYR A 221 1.87 -8.23 -1.12
CA TYR A 221 1.49 -9.44 -0.43
C TYR A 221 1.66 -9.24 1.08
N THR A 222 0.61 -9.51 1.86
CA THR A 222 0.64 -9.38 3.32
C THR A 222 -0.27 -10.40 3.99
N LYS A 223 0.17 -10.97 5.10
CA LYS A 223 -0.64 -11.79 6.01
C LYS A 223 -1.62 -10.94 6.83
N MET A 224 -1.40 -9.62 6.87
CA MET A 224 -2.18 -8.69 7.67
C MET A 224 -3.53 -8.41 7.00
N ARG A 225 -4.60 -8.43 7.79
CA ARG A 225 -5.99 -8.25 7.29
C ARG A 225 -6.34 -6.78 7.18
N ASN A 226 -6.98 -6.39 6.06
CA ASN A 226 -7.66 -5.10 5.88
C ASN A 226 -6.87 -3.88 6.37
N ILE A 227 -5.60 -3.77 5.98
CA ILE A 227 -4.79 -2.61 6.33
C ILE A 227 -5.15 -1.47 5.38
N ALA A 228 -5.52 -0.32 5.94
CA ALA A 228 -5.70 0.91 5.18
C ALA A 228 -4.37 1.37 4.59
N GLY A 229 -4.38 1.94 3.38
CA GLY A 229 -3.18 2.39 2.67
C GLY A 229 -2.47 1.33 1.84
N ILE A 230 -2.84 0.04 1.95
CA ILE A 230 -2.32 -1.03 1.09
C ILE A 230 -3.30 -1.31 -0.04
N ALA A 231 -2.82 -1.22 -1.28
CA ALA A 231 -3.61 -1.61 -2.44
C ALA A 231 -3.90 -3.12 -2.39
N GLN A 232 -5.16 -3.48 -2.20
CA GLN A 232 -5.62 -4.88 -2.26
C GLN A 232 -5.89 -5.37 -3.69
N THR A 233 -5.85 -4.45 -4.66
CA THR A 233 -6.03 -4.75 -6.08
C THR A 233 -4.73 -4.51 -6.82
N ASP A 234 -4.32 -5.49 -7.64
CA ASP A 234 -3.16 -5.36 -8.52
C ASP A 234 -3.44 -4.28 -9.57
N ALA A 235 -2.85 -3.11 -9.41
CA ALA A 235 -2.80 -2.12 -10.47
C ALA A 235 -1.75 -2.62 -11.48
N GLN A 236 -2.22 -3.20 -12.58
CA GLN A 236 -1.40 -3.83 -13.62
C GLN A 236 -0.21 -2.95 -14.05
N LYS A 237 -0.42 -1.62 -14.11
CA LYS A 237 0.63 -0.65 -14.43
C LYS A 237 1.77 -0.60 -13.39
N SER A 238 1.46 -0.75 -12.10
CA SER A 238 2.46 -0.68 -11.04
C SER A 238 3.29 -1.97 -10.99
N SER A 239 2.66 -3.12 -11.19
CA SER A 239 3.36 -4.40 -11.29
C SER A 239 4.23 -4.49 -12.55
N ASP A 240 3.77 -3.94 -13.69
CA ASP A 240 4.55 -3.83 -14.92
C ASP A 240 5.77 -2.91 -14.73
N MET A 241 5.58 -1.72 -14.12
CA MET A 241 6.68 -0.81 -13.79
C MET A 241 7.71 -1.50 -12.88
N PHE A 242 7.26 -2.20 -11.83
CA PHE A 242 8.16 -2.91 -10.92
C PHE A 242 9.01 -3.96 -11.65
N ALA A 243 8.38 -4.74 -12.53
CA ALA A 243 9.08 -5.74 -13.33
C ALA A 243 10.14 -5.14 -14.26
N LYS A 244 9.87 -3.97 -14.85
CA LYS A 244 10.82 -3.23 -15.69
C LYS A 244 11.96 -2.62 -14.86
N CYS A 245 11.68 -2.12 -13.64
CA CYS A 245 12.72 -1.67 -12.71
C CYS A 245 13.65 -2.83 -12.31
N GLN A 246 13.09 -4.01 -12.00
CA GLN A 246 13.89 -5.21 -11.70
C GLN A 246 14.81 -5.60 -12.87
N TYR A 247 14.31 -5.54 -14.10
CA TYR A 247 15.14 -5.77 -15.28
C TYR A 247 16.31 -4.78 -15.37
N LEU A 248 16.03 -3.49 -15.15
CA LEU A 248 17.06 -2.46 -15.18
C LEU A 248 18.06 -2.61 -14.03
N ASP A 249 17.62 -3.06 -12.86
CA ASP A 249 18.51 -3.33 -11.73
C ASP A 249 19.47 -4.48 -12.03
N GLU A 250 18.98 -5.57 -12.66
CA GLU A 250 19.83 -6.67 -13.12
C GLU A 250 20.84 -6.20 -14.18
N LEU A 251 20.41 -5.32 -15.10
CA LEU A 251 21.25 -4.82 -16.18
C LEU A 251 22.32 -3.84 -15.70
N THR A 252 21.97 -2.94 -14.75
CA THR A 252 22.79 -1.77 -14.37
C THR A 252 23.39 -1.86 -12.97
N GLY A 253 23.08 -2.91 -12.21
CA GLY A 253 23.50 -3.04 -10.81
C GLY A 253 22.84 -2.01 -9.89
N GLY A 254 21.55 -1.71 -10.13
CA GLY A 254 20.76 -0.80 -9.31
C GLY A 254 21.05 0.70 -9.57
N LYS A 255 21.42 1.08 -10.78
CA LYS A 255 21.73 2.47 -11.17
C LYS A 255 20.92 2.96 -12.37
N GLY A 256 19.96 2.18 -12.85
CA GLY A 256 19.22 2.43 -14.07
C GLY A 256 17.93 3.23 -13.91
N VAL A 257 17.43 3.49 -12.69
CA VAL A 257 16.10 4.05 -12.47
C VAL A 257 16.17 5.36 -11.70
N THR A 258 15.50 6.38 -12.23
CA THR A 258 15.30 7.67 -11.56
C THR A 258 13.83 8.02 -11.55
N PHE A 259 13.26 8.16 -10.37
CA PHE A 259 11.89 8.61 -10.12
C PHE A 259 11.87 10.07 -9.71
N ALA A 260 10.83 10.80 -10.09
CA ALA A 260 10.64 12.17 -9.66
C ALA A 260 9.18 12.40 -9.24
N THR A 261 8.98 13.04 -8.09
CA THR A 261 7.66 13.46 -7.63
C THR A 261 7.79 14.60 -6.60
N GLY A 262 6.81 15.51 -6.58
CA GLY A 262 6.70 16.50 -5.51
C GLY A 262 6.12 15.92 -4.22
N THR A 263 5.42 14.80 -4.31
CA THR A 263 4.62 14.21 -3.23
C THR A 263 4.93 12.73 -3.06
N PRO A 264 6.10 12.38 -2.49
CA PRO A 264 6.51 10.99 -2.30
C PRO A 264 5.58 10.25 -1.33
N VAL A 265 5.07 10.95 -0.32
CA VAL A 265 4.04 10.45 0.60
C VAL A 265 2.82 11.34 0.47
N SER A 266 1.67 10.75 0.15
CA SER A 266 0.42 11.50 -0.04
C SER A 266 -0.71 11.08 0.92
N ASN A 267 -0.73 9.82 1.37
CA ASN A 267 -1.77 9.29 2.25
C ASN A 267 -1.21 8.53 3.46
N SER A 268 -0.26 7.63 3.24
CA SER A 268 0.24 6.73 4.28
C SER A 268 1.74 6.52 4.14
N MET A 269 2.41 6.28 5.25
CA MET A 269 3.83 5.91 5.29
C MET A 269 4.15 4.60 4.55
N VAL A 270 3.15 3.75 4.31
CA VAL A 270 3.28 2.55 3.47
C VAL A 270 3.73 2.90 2.05
N GLU A 271 3.44 4.11 1.57
CA GLU A 271 3.91 4.58 0.26
C GLU A 271 5.44 4.65 0.19
N LEU A 272 6.14 4.89 1.31
CA LEU A 272 7.61 4.83 1.37
C LEU A 272 8.12 3.41 1.04
N TYR A 273 7.50 2.38 1.62
CA TYR A 273 7.87 0.99 1.31
C TYR A 273 7.71 0.68 -0.17
N THR A 274 6.62 1.15 -0.79
CA THR A 274 6.40 0.96 -2.22
C THR A 274 7.51 1.59 -3.06
N ILE A 275 7.92 2.82 -2.73
CA ILE A 275 9.03 3.51 -3.40
C ILE A 275 10.35 2.77 -3.17
N MET A 276 10.63 2.36 -1.93
CA MET A 276 11.84 1.58 -1.61
C MET A 276 11.87 0.25 -2.38
N ARG A 277 10.73 -0.40 -2.59
CA ARG A 277 10.66 -1.61 -3.44
C ARG A 277 11.05 -1.36 -4.89
N TYR A 278 10.70 -0.19 -5.45
CA TYR A 278 11.12 0.16 -6.81
C TYR A 278 12.62 0.45 -6.91
N LEU A 279 13.19 1.14 -5.91
CA LEU A 279 14.51 1.76 -6.02
C LEU A 279 15.60 1.08 -5.20
N GLN A 280 15.23 0.30 -4.18
CA GLN A 280 16.14 -0.28 -3.19
C GLN A 280 15.84 -1.76 -2.92
N TYR A 281 15.29 -2.50 -3.90
CA TYR A 281 14.84 -3.87 -3.67
C TYR A 281 15.95 -4.79 -3.16
N ASP A 282 17.15 -4.69 -3.73
CA ASP A 282 18.32 -5.47 -3.29
C ASP A 282 18.74 -5.14 -1.84
N THR A 283 18.66 -3.86 -1.46
CA THR A 283 18.93 -3.44 -0.07
C THR A 283 17.89 -4.02 0.87
N LEU A 284 16.59 -3.97 0.49
CA LEU A 284 15.53 -4.58 1.27
C LEU A 284 15.72 -6.10 1.41
N GLN A 285 16.12 -6.79 0.35
CA GLN A 285 16.42 -8.23 0.40
C GLN A 285 17.59 -8.55 1.35
N LYS A 286 18.70 -7.82 1.24
CA LYS A 286 19.88 -7.99 2.12
C LYS A 286 19.56 -7.75 3.59
N MET A 287 18.58 -6.88 3.89
CA MET A 287 18.15 -6.56 5.25
C MET A 287 17.01 -7.46 5.75
N GLY A 288 16.49 -8.38 4.93
CA GLY A 288 15.34 -9.21 5.28
C GLY A 288 14.01 -8.43 5.30
N LEU A 289 13.93 -7.29 4.61
CA LEU A 289 12.77 -6.39 4.57
C LEU A 289 12.04 -6.41 3.22
N SER A 290 12.32 -7.40 2.38
CA SER A 290 11.72 -7.51 1.03
C SER A 290 10.23 -7.84 1.05
N HIS A 291 9.75 -8.51 2.10
CA HIS A 291 8.33 -8.74 2.33
C HIS A 291 7.73 -7.61 3.16
N PHE A 292 6.52 -7.22 2.80
CA PHE A 292 5.85 -6.12 3.49
C PHE A 292 5.66 -6.37 5.00
N ASP A 293 5.35 -7.61 5.38
CA ASP A 293 5.11 -7.97 6.77
C ASP A 293 6.37 -7.79 7.65
N ASP A 294 7.55 -8.09 7.11
CA ASP A 294 8.83 -7.91 7.81
C ASP A 294 9.20 -6.44 7.97
N TRP A 295 8.97 -5.64 6.91
CA TRP A 295 9.13 -4.19 6.96
C TRP A 295 8.16 -3.56 7.95
N ALA A 296 6.90 -3.99 7.91
CA ALA A 296 5.85 -3.52 8.78
C ALA A 296 6.14 -3.87 10.26
N ALA A 297 6.64 -5.07 10.53
CA ALA A 297 7.06 -5.47 11.87
C ALA A 297 8.25 -4.64 12.41
N SER A 298 9.08 -4.12 11.50
CA SER A 298 10.27 -3.32 11.87
C SER A 298 9.95 -1.84 12.11
N PHE A 299 8.94 -1.30 11.41
CA PHE A 299 8.67 0.15 11.37
C PHE A 299 7.24 0.54 11.70
N GLY A 300 6.29 -0.39 11.74
CA GLY A 300 4.89 -0.10 11.94
C GLY A 300 4.26 -0.86 13.08
N GLU A 301 3.42 -0.19 13.84
CA GLU A 301 2.54 -0.81 14.82
C GLU A 301 1.14 -0.90 14.23
N THR A 302 0.64 -2.12 14.12
CA THR A 302 -0.74 -2.34 13.70
C THR A 302 -1.66 -2.21 14.90
N VAL A 303 -2.60 -1.29 14.80
CA VAL A 303 -3.66 -1.15 15.78
C VAL A 303 -4.94 -1.71 15.20
N THR A 304 -5.52 -2.68 15.90
CA THR A 304 -6.86 -3.17 15.58
C THR A 304 -7.88 -2.23 16.20
N ALA A 305 -8.44 -1.33 15.42
CA ALA A 305 -9.56 -0.51 15.81
C ALA A 305 -10.87 -1.27 15.54
N ILE A 306 -11.80 -1.17 16.46
CA ILE A 306 -13.16 -1.63 16.23
C ILE A 306 -13.86 -0.54 15.43
N GLU A 307 -14.00 -0.75 14.13
CA GLU A 307 -14.70 0.16 13.23
C GLU A 307 -16.08 -0.38 12.89
N LEU A 308 -16.98 0.53 12.58
CA LEU A 308 -18.25 0.16 12.00
C LEU A 308 -18.01 -0.59 10.68
N SER A 309 -18.63 -1.74 10.48
CA SER A 309 -18.53 -2.44 9.21
C SER A 309 -19.10 -1.55 8.08
N PRO A 310 -18.55 -1.58 6.86
CA PRO A 310 -19.08 -0.82 5.72
C PRO A 310 -20.54 -1.17 5.41
N GLU A 311 -20.98 -2.34 5.88
CA GLU A 311 -22.32 -2.86 5.73
C GLU A 311 -23.29 -2.33 6.81
N GLY A 312 -22.80 -1.53 7.77
CA GLY A 312 -23.59 -0.96 8.86
C GLY A 312 -24.13 -1.96 9.89
N THR A 313 -23.82 -3.24 9.73
CA THR A 313 -24.43 -4.34 10.52
C THR A 313 -23.66 -4.77 11.76
N GLY A 314 -22.73 -3.95 12.24
CA GLY A 314 -21.97 -4.24 13.45
C GLY A 314 -20.57 -3.67 13.47
N TYR A 315 -19.88 -3.85 14.58
CA TYR A 315 -18.47 -3.49 14.71
C TYR A 315 -17.59 -4.60 14.16
N ARG A 316 -16.66 -4.27 13.28
CA ARG A 316 -15.59 -5.17 12.87
C ARG A 316 -14.25 -4.66 13.38
N ALA A 317 -13.40 -5.58 13.78
CA ALA A 317 -12.02 -5.27 14.03
C ALA A 317 -11.35 -4.97 12.69
N LYS A 318 -10.91 -3.72 12.46
CA LYS A 318 -10.09 -3.32 11.32
C LYS A 318 -8.70 -3.01 11.83
N THR A 319 -7.74 -3.77 11.34
CA THR A 319 -6.34 -3.53 11.64
C THR A 319 -5.83 -2.46 10.68
N ARG A 320 -5.28 -1.37 11.25
CA ARG A 320 -4.62 -0.30 10.49
C ARG A 320 -3.18 -0.21 10.94
N PHE A 321 -2.30 0.28 10.08
CA PHE A 321 -1.10 0.93 10.55
C PHE A 321 -1.54 2.23 11.19
N ALA A 322 -1.52 2.27 12.51
CA ALA A 322 -1.91 3.47 13.24
C ALA A 322 -0.70 4.23 13.75
N ARG A 323 0.45 3.57 13.83
CA ARG A 323 1.65 4.17 14.40
C ARG A 323 2.89 3.66 13.70
N PHE A 324 3.82 4.56 13.42
CA PHE A 324 5.16 4.22 12.93
C PHE A 324 6.19 4.48 14.01
N PHE A 325 7.15 3.58 14.14
CA PHE A 325 8.27 3.68 15.07
C PHE A 325 9.59 3.47 14.32
N ASN A 326 10.73 3.69 15.00
CA ASN A 326 12.05 3.66 14.37
C ASN A 326 12.14 4.60 13.15
N LEU A 327 11.46 5.76 13.22
CA LEU A 327 11.42 6.72 12.14
C LEU A 327 12.79 7.22 11.68
N PRO A 328 13.75 7.54 12.57
CA PRO A 328 15.09 7.96 12.15
C PRO A 328 15.78 6.92 11.28
N GLU A 329 15.62 5.64 11.61
CA GLU A 329 16.19 4.52 10.87
C GLU A 329 15.49 4.33 9.54
N LEU A 330 14.15 4.40 9.50
CA LEU A 330 13.36 4.34 8.28
C LEU A 330 13.71 5.48 7.32
N ILE A 331 13.77 6.71 7.82
CA ILE A 331 14.09 7.89 7.00
C ILE A 331 15.55 7.84 6.53
N SER A 332 16.48 7.36 7.34
CA SER A 332 17.88 7.16 6.91
C SER A 332 17.98 6.14 5.78
N LEU A 333 17.22 5.03 5.87
CA LEU A 333 17.16 4.01 4.82
C LEU A 333 16.51 4.58 3.55
N PHE A 334 15.43 5.32 3.67
CA PHE A 334 14.76 5.97 2.54
C PHE A 334 15.65 7.00 1.85
N LYS A 335 16.35 7.86 2.62
CA LYS A 335 17.26 8.88 2.09
C LYS A 335 18.53 8.33 1.45
N GLU A 336 18.82 7.05 1.54
CA GLU A 336 19.90 6.44 0.75
C GLU A 336 19.64 6.56 -0.75
N SER A 337 18.37 6.47 -1.18
CA SER A 337 17.97 6.62 -2.59
C SER A 337 17.21 7.91 -2.87
N ALA A 338 16.72 8.61 -1.86
CA ALA A 338 15.88 9.80 -2.03
C ALA A 338 16.65 11.09 -1.75
N ASP A 339 16.69 11.96 -2.74
CA ASP A 339 17.04 13.37 -2.58
C ASP A 339 15.78 14.16 -2.26
N VAL A 340 15.70 14.67 -1.02
CA VAL A 340 14.52 15.36 -0.50
C VAL A 340 14.79 16.85 -0.41
N GLN A 341 14.03 17.66 -1.17
CA GLN A 341 14.13 19.11 -1.18
C GLN A 341 12.74 19.72 -1.00
N THR A 342 12.47 20.23 0.19
CA THR A 342 11.22 20.93 0.48
C THR A 342 11.31 22.42 0.10
N ALA A 343 10.18 23.12 0.01
CA ALA A 343 10.14 24.53 -0.33
C ALA A 343 10.97 25.39 0.65
N ASP A 344 10.97 25.05 1.95
CA ASP A 344 11.73 25.73 3.00
C ASP A 344 13.25 25.58 2.85
N MET A 345 13.71 24.49 2.22
CA MET A 345 15.14 24.24 1.96
C MET A 345 15.65 25.00 0.74
N LEU A 346 14.73 25.35 -0.15
CA LEU A 346 15.03 25.96 -1.43
C LEU A 346 14.62 27.44 -1.41
N ASN A 347 15.57 28.35 -1.52
CA ASN A 347 15.29 29.77 -1.74
C ASN A 347 14.93 30.00 -3.22
N LEU A 348 13.78 29.46 -3.66
CA LEU A 348 13.33 29.60 -5.03
C LEU A 348 12.86 31.06 -5.27
N PRO A 349 13.13 31.65 -6.45
CA PRO A 349 12.62 32.96 -6.85
C PRO A 349 11.12 32.82 -7.24
N VAL A 350 10.29 32.59 -6.25
CA VAL A 350 8.83 32.48 -6.38
C VAL A 350 8.16 33.66 -5.67
N PRO A 351 6.91 34.00 -6.02
CA PRO A 351 6.16 35.03 -5.34
C PRO A 351 5.99 34.74 -3.84
N GLN A 352 5.93 35.78 -3.04
CA GLN A 352 5.51 35.69 -1.65
C GLN A 352 3.99 35.52 -1.59
N ALA A 353 3.51 34.48 -0.93
CA ALA A 353 2.08 34.26 -0.76
C ALA A 353 1.50 34.99 0.44
N GLU A 354 0.39 35.68 0.21
CA GLU A 354 -0.51 36.20 1.25
C GLU A 354 -1.71 35.23 1.34
N TYR A 355 -1.83 34.50 2.46
CA TYR A 355 -2.94 33.58 2.69
C TYR A 355 -4.10 34.31 3.34
N ILE A 356 -5.27 34.26 2.69
CA ILE A 356 -6.50 34.91 3.11
C ILE A 356 -7.54 33.86 3.37
N ASN A 357 -7.91 33.64 4.64
CA ASN A 357 -8.96 32.70 5.02
C ASN A 357 -10.28 33.47 5.11
N GLU A 358 -11.18 33.19 4.19
CA GLU A 358 -12.56 33.72 4.18
C GLU A 358 -13.44 32.74 4.93
N VAL A 359 -13.77 33.08 6.17
CA VAL A 359 -14.60 32.27 7.06
C VAL A 359 -16.01 32.83 7.06
N LEU A 360 -16.98 32.00 6.68
CA LEU A 360 -18.35 32.37 6.43
C LEU A 360 -19.31 31.57 7.31
N LYS A 361 -20.42 32.18 7.72
CA LYS A 361 -21.44 31.49 8.50
C LYS A 361 -22.29 30.60 7.58
N PRO A 362 -22.74 29.42 8.08
CA PRO A 362 -23.69 28.60 7.32
C PRO A 362 -25.06 29.29 7.27
N SER A 363 -25.85 28.98 6.24
CA SER A 363 -27.28 29.35 6.18
C SER A 363 -28.07 28.46 7.13
N GLU A 364 -29.29 28.89 7.52
CA GLU A 364 -30.22 28.05 8.31
C GLU A 364 -30.47 26.68 7.64
N THR A 365 -30.63 26.66 6.33
CA THR A 365 -30.79 25.43 5.54
C THR A 365 -29.55 24.52 5.63
N GLN A 366 -28.35 25.10 5.61
CA GLN A 366 -27.12 24.32 5.76
C GLN A 366 -27.01 23.72 7.17
N GLU A 367 -27.36 24.46 8.22
CA GLU A 367 -27.35 23.96 9.61
C GLU A 367 -28.35 22.80 9.78
N GLU A 368 -29.58 22.95 9.30
CA GLU A 368 -30.59 21.88 9.33
C GLU A 368 -30.13 20.61 8.59
N MET A 369 -29.54 20.79 7.40
CA MET A 369 -29.05 19.65 6.62
C MET A 369 -27.83 18.98 7.26
N VAL A 370 -26.91 19.73 7.86
CA VAL A 370 -25.78 19.16 8.63
C VAL A 370 -26.30 18.34 9.79
N SER A 371 -27.32 18.84 10.49
CA SER A 371 -27.98 18.08 11.57
C SER A 371 -28.58 16.77 11.06
N SER A 372 -29.24 16.78 9.90
CA SER A 372 -29.80 15.56 9.30
C SER A 372 -28.75 14.50 8.91
N PHE A 373 -27.50 14.90 8.68
CA PHE A 373 -26.42 13.94 8.42
C PHE A 373 -26.08 13.10 9.65
N ALA A 374 -26.30 13.60 10.86
CA ALA A 374 -26.16 12.80 12.08
C ALA A 374 -27.16 11.65 12.11
N ASP A 375 -28.44 11.92 11.75
CA ASP A 375 -29.49 10.90 11.69
C ASP A 375 -29.18 9.84 10.62
N ARG A 376 -28.71 10.28 9.44
CA ARG A 376 -28.24 9.37 8.38
C ARG A 376 -27.06 8.50 8.83
N ALA A 377 -26.08 9.11 9.49
CA ALA A 377 -24.92 8.40 10.02
C ALA A 377 -25.32 7.40 11.10
N GLU A 378 -26.30 7.72 11.94
CA GLU A 378 -26.88 6.80 12.92
C GLU A 378 -27.63 5.65 12.26
N ALA A 379 -28.44 5.92 11.24
CA ALA A 379 -29.12 4.89 10.47
C ALA A 379 -28.14 3.92 9.78
N VAL A 380 -27.04 4.43 9.24
CA VAL A 380 -25.93 3.62 8.69
C VAL A 380 -25.27 2.79 9.78
N ARG A 381 -25.02 3.40 10.95
CA ARG A 381 -24.41 2.72 12.10
C ARG A 381 -25.28 1.56 12.61
N ASN A 382 -26.60 1.77 12.67
CA ASN A 382 -27.54 0.78 13.17
C ASN A 382 -27.90 -0.30 12.14
N GLY A 383 -27.32 -0.23 10.91
CA GLY A 383 -27.58 -1.19 9.83
C GLY A 383 -28.98 -1.06 9.21
N ASN A 384 -29.68 0.06 9.48
CA ASN A 384 -31.05 0.29 9.01
C ASN A 384 -31.13 0.70 7.54
N VAL A 385 -29.96 0.96 6.88
CA VAL A 385 -29.90 1.40 5.48
C VAL A 385 -28.95 0.48 4.70
N ASN A 386 -29.33 0.14 3.46
CA ASN A 386 -28.44 -0.64 2.59
C ASN A 386 -27.23 0.21 2.17
N PRO A 387 -25.98 -0.25 2.40
CA PRO A 387 -24.74 0.49 2.09
C PRO A 387 -24.59 0.94 0.62
N ARG A 388 -25.35 0.32 -0.31
CA ARG A 388 -25.40 0.76 -1.71
C ARG A 388 -26.17 2.07 -1.91
N PHE A 389 -27.11 2.38 -1.04
CA PHE A 389 -27.92 3.59 -1.11
C PHE A 389 -27.36 4.72 -0.27
N ASP A 390 -26.86 4.41 0.94
CA ASP A 390 -26.20 5.36 1.83
C ASP A 390 -25.09 4.73 2.65
N ASN A 391 -24.01 5.48 2.88
CA ASN A 391 -22.83 5.06 3.63
C ASN A 391 -22.03 6.28 4.09
N MET A 392 -21.09 6.10 5.01
CA MET A 392 -20.29 7.19 5.59
C MET A 392 -19.54 8.02 4.53
N LEU A 393 -19.03 7.38 3.48
CA LEU A 393 -18.35 8.09 2.38
C LEU A 393 -19.31 9.00 1.59
N LYS A 394 -20.53 8.51 1.32
CA LYS A 394 -21.57 9.31 0.64
C LYS A 394 -22.00 10.47 1.51
N ILE A 395 -22.23 10.26 2.81
CA ILE A 395 -22.58 11.31 3.77
C ILE A 395 -21.49 12.37 3.81
N THR A 396 -20.21 11.96 3.89
CA THR A 396 -19.08 12.88 3.85
C THR A 396 -19.03 13.69 2.55
N ASN A 397 -19.27 13.04 1.41
CA ASN A 397 -19.29 13.73 0.12
C ASN A 397 -20.49 14.69 -0.02
N ASP A 398 -21.66 14.30 0.48
CA ASP A 398 -22.84 15.15 0.51
C ASP A 398 -22.61 16.36 1.44
N GLY A 399 -21.98 16.16 2.60
CA GLY A 399 -21.60 17.24 3.50
C GLY A 399 -20.62 18.23 2.91
N ARG A 400 -19.65 17.76 2.11
CA ARG A 400 -18.74 18.63 1.35
C ARG A 400 -19.47 19.44 0.28
N LYS A 401 -20.40 18.82 -0.44
CA LYS A 401 -21.22 19.53 -1.44
C LYS A 401 -22.11 20.59 -0.80
N LEU A 402 -22.73 20.25 0.33
CA LEU A 402 -23.55 21.17 1.12
C LEU A 402 -22.73 22.38 1.59
N ALA A 403 -21.50 22.14 2.08
CA ALA A 403 -20.59 23.17 2.50
C ALA A 403 -20.12 24.06 1.33
N LEU A 404 -20.06 23.52 0.10
CA LEU A 404 -19.75 24.29 -1.10
C LEU A 404 -20.93 25.16 -1.51
N ASP A 405 -22.08 24.53 -1.75
CA ASP A 405 -23.33 25.22 -2.15
C ASP A 405 -24.54 24.30 -1.87
N GLN A 406 -25.53 24.79 -1.14
CA GLN A 406 -26.74 24.05 -0.80
C GLN A 406 -27.53 23.57 -2.05
N ARG A 407 -27.45 24.30 -3.17
CA ARG A 407 -28.08 23.92 -4.44
C ARG A 407 -27.52 22.65 -5.06
N LEU A 408 -26.33 22.21 -4.67
CA LEU A 408 -25.77 20.90 -5.06
C LEU A 408 -26.46 19.72 -4.38
N MET A 409 -27.22 19.99 -3.30
CA MET A 409 -28.07 18.99 -2.64
C MET A 409 -29.49 19.00 -3.22
N ASN A 410 -30.01 20.20 -3.48
CA ASN A 410 -31.32 20.40 -4.12
C ASN A 410 -31.30 21.72 -4.89
N GLU A 411 -31.41 21.63 -6.20
CA GLU A 411 -31.38 22.79 -7.12
C GLU A 411 -32.50 23.82 -6.89
N MET A 412 -33.57 23.43 -6.18
CA MET A 412 -34.68 24.31 -5.85
C MET A 412 -34.40 25.21 -4.63
N LEU A 413 -33.31 25.00 -3.93
CA LEU A 413 -32.90 25.86 -2.83
C LEU A 413 -32.41 27.23 -3.36
N PRO A 414 -32.64 28.32 -2.59
CA PRO A 414 -32.20 29.63 -3.01
C PRO A 414 -30.68 29.76 -3.05
N ASP A 415 -30.22 30.71 -3.84
CA ASP A 415 -28.83 31.17 -3.77
C ASP A 415 -28.61 31.94 -2.46
N GLU A 416 -27.65 31.51 -1.65
CA GLU A 416 -27.35 32.16 -0.36
C GLU A 416 -26.40 33.33 -0.59
N PRO A 417 -26.83 34.60 -0.35
CA PRO A 417 -26.00 35.77 -0.60
C PRO A 417 -24.65 35.78 0.09
N GLU A 418 -24.57 35.26 1.32
CA GLU A 418 -23.35 35.18 2.12
C GLU A 418 -22.56 33.87 1.89
N SER A 419 -22.90 33.10 0.85
CA SER A 419 -22.22 31.84 0.56
C SER A 419 -20.76 32.04 0.15
N LYS A 420 -19.95 31.01 0.35
CA LYS A 420 -18.54 31.05 -0.09
C LYS A 420 -18.38 31.19 -1.60
N VAL A 421 -19.36 30.72 -2.40
CA VAL A 421 -19.39 30.90 -3.85
C VAL A 421 -19.55 32.38 -4.18
N ASN A 422 -20.51 33.08 -3.55
CA ASN A 422 -20.72 34.50 -3.75
C ASN A 422 -19.52 35.32 -3.26
N ARG A 423 -18.94 35.00 -2.11
CA ARG A 423 -17.70 35.62 -1.61
C ARG A 423 -16.51 35.43 -2.55
N CYS A 424 -16.41 34.22 -3.18
CA CYS A 424 -15.37 33.98 -4.18
C CYS A 424 -15.58 34.86 -5.43
N VAL A 425 -16.83 35.03 -5.87
CA VAL A 425 -17.16 35.94 -6.99
C VAL A 425 -16.81 37.40 -6.64
N ASP A 426 -17.09 37.83 -5.40
CA ASP A 426 -16.72 39.18 -4.92
C ASP A 426 -15.22 39.42 -4.95
N ASN A 427 -14.45 38.50 -4.38
CA ASN A 427 -13.00 38.59 -4.36
C ASN A 427 -12.38 38.49 -5.75
N ALA A 428 -12.89 37.58 -6.60
CA ALA A 428 -12.41 37.43 -7.97
C ALA A 428 -12.70 38.65 -8.80
N PHE A 429 -13.88 39.27 -8.67
CA PHE A 429 -14.22 40.53 -9.33
C PHE A 429 -13.32 41.68 -8.85
N LYS A 430 -13.13 41.84 -7.54
CA LYS A 430 -12.26 42.85 -6.96
C LYS A 430 -10.82 42.72 -7.49
N VAL A 431 -10.24 41.54 -7.47
CA VAL A 431 -8.89 41.31 -8.01
C VAL A 431 -8.84 41.53 -9.52
N TRP A 432 -9.90 41.17 -10.25
CA TRP A 432 -10.01 41.47 -11.69
C TRP A 432 -10.00 42.97 -11.95
N GLU A 433 -10.73 43.79 -11.19
CA GLU A 433 -10.78 45.23 -11.30
C GLU A 433 -9.44 45.89 -10.91
N GLU A 434 -8.89 45.55 -9.71
CA GLU A 434 -7.64 46.06 -9.20
C GLU A 434 -6.42 45.81 -10.13
N SER A 435 -6.43 44.69 -10.84
CA SER A 435 -5.33 44.29 -11.75
C SER A 435 -5.60 44.57 -13.22
N ALA A 436 -6.55 45.44 -13.55
CA ALA A 436 -6.93 45.74 -14.94
C ALA A 436 -5.78 46.28 -15.78
N SER A 437 -4.90 47.12 -15.20
CA SER A 437 -3.74 47.69 -15.88
C SER A 437 -2.73 46.64 -16.36
N ASP A 438 -2.48 45.62 -15.54
CA ASP A 438 -1.49 44.58 -15.78
C ASP A 438 -2.09 43.31 -16.37
N LYS A 439 -3.41 43.30 -16.56
CA LYS A 439 -4.17 42.12 -16.98
C LYS A 439 -3.83 40.89 -16.12
N GLY A 440 -3.83 41.08 -14.79
CA GLY A 440 -3.58 40.02 -13.83
C GLY A 440 -4.56 38.87 -14.01
N THR A 441 -4.07 37.63 -13.88
CA THR A 441 -4.88 36.42 -14.07
C THR A 441 -5.09 35.69 -12.74
N GLN A 442 -6.17 34.93 -12.65
CA GLN A 442 -6.60 34.24 -11.44
C GLN A 442 -6.98 32.80 -11.74
N LEU A 443 -6.75 31.91 -10.76
CA LEU A 443 -7.18 30.53 -10.80
C LEU A 443 -8.24 30.26 -9.75
N ILE A 444 -9.31 29.58 -10.12
CA ILE A 444 -10.32 29.09 -9.18
C ILE A 444 -10.36 27.57 -9.25
N PHE A 445 -10.02 26.89 -8.16
CA PHE A 445 -10.11 25.44 -8.04
C PHE A 445 -11.42 25.03 -7.40
N CYS A 446 -12.13 24.11 -8.09
CA CYS A 446 -13.33 23.49 -7.59
C CYS A 446 -13.44 22.06 -8.13
N ASP A 447 -13.40 21.04 -7.26
CA ASP A 447 -13.41 19.62 -7.61
C ASP A 447 -14.80 18.98 -7.49
N LEU A 448 -15.64 19.51 -6.60
CA LEU A 448 -16.93 18.91 -6.24
C LEU A 448 -18.06 19.15 -7.25
N SER A 449 -17.97 20.22 -8.05
CA SER A 449 -19.03 20.63 -8.95
C SER A 449 -18.48 20.96 -10.35
N THR A 450 -17.94 19.95 -11.03
CA THR A 450 -17.42 20.15 -12.41
C THR A 450 -18.57 20.23 -13.43
N PRO A 451 -18.42 21.02 -14.52
CA PRO A 451 -19.46 21.18 -15.53
C PRO A 451 -19.87 19.83 -16.16
N LYS A 452 -21.18 19.63 -16.30
CA LYS A 452 -21.80 18.47 -16.96
C LYS A 452 -22.65 18.95 -18.14
N ALA A 453 -22.74 18.11 -19.15
CA ALA A 453 -23.54 18.41 -20.34
C ALA A 453 -25.05 18.12 -20.17
N ASP A 454 -25.51 17.78 -18.96
CA ASP A 454 -26.87 17.37 -18.64
C ASP A 454 -27.80 18.52 -18.21
N GLY A 455 -27.30 19.76 -18.17
CA GLY A 455 -28.06 20.95 -17.76
C GLY A 455 -28.32 21.05 -16.26
N THR A 456 -27.75 20.17 -15.44
CA THR A 456 -27.86 20.26 -13.97
C THR A 456 -27.05 21.46 -13.44
N PHE A 457 -27.50 22.00 -12.31
CA PHE A 457 -26.78 23.08 -11.63
C PHE A 457 -25.31 22.70 -11.34
N ASN A 458 -24.42 23.62 -11.68
CA ASN A 458 -23.02 23.50 -11.32
C ASN A 458 -22.43 24.88 -10.96
N VAL A 459 -21.47 24.88 -10.04
CA VAL A 459 -20.84 26.08 -9.51
C VAL A 459 -20.04 26.84 -10.58
N TYR A 460 -19.50 26.15 -11.59
CA TYR A 460 -18.71 26.79 -12.65
C TYR A 460 -19.55 27.78 -13.45
N ASP A 461 -20.72 27.33 -13.92
CA ASP A 461 -21.63 28.18 -14.69
C ASP A 461 -22.18 29.31 -13.82
N ASP A 462 -22.53 29.03 -12.55
CA ASP A 462 -23.02 30.02 -11.61
C ASP A 462 -21.99 31.14 -11.38
N VAL A 463 -20.73 30.79 -11.12
CA VAL A 463 -19.64 31.76 -10.94
C VAL A 463 -19.43 32.59 -12.22
N ARG A 464 -19.44 31.97 -13.40
CA ARG A 464 -19.28 32.68 -14.68
C ARG A 464 -20.41 33.67 -14.90
N GLU A 465 -21.67 33.25 -14.74
CA GLU A 465 -22.81 34.14 -14.95
C GLU A 465 -22.83 35.30 -13.97
N LYS A 466 -22.46 35.07 -12.70
CA LYS A 466 -22.34 36.14 -11.69
C LYS A 466 -21.23 37.12 -11.98
N LEU A 467 -20.09 36.64 -12.47
CA LEU A 467 -18.98 37.53 -12.90
C LEU A 467 -19.37 38.36 -14.12
N VAL A 468 -20.03 37.75 -15.11
CA VAL A 468 -20.54 38.45 -16.32
C VAL A 468 -21.59 39.48 -15.93
N ALA A 469 -22.49 39.17 -15.02
CA ALA A 469 -23.49 40.10 -14.50
C ALA A 469 -22.86 41.34 -13.82
N ARG A 470 -21.63 41.20 -13.28
CA ARG A 470 -20.86 42.32 -12.71
C ARG A 470 -20.03 43.12 -13.73
N GLY A 471 -20.02 42.70 -15.00
CA GLY A 471 -19.33 43.40 -16.07
C GLY A 471 -18.01 42.75 -16.54
N VAL A 472 -17.64 41.57 -16.04
CA VAL A 472 -16.51 40.81 -16.57
C VAL A 472 -16.87 40.27 -17.96
N PRO A 473 -16.08 40.54 -19.02
CA PRO A 473 -16.33 39.97 -20.34
C PRO A 473 -16.35 38.42 -20.29
N ARG A 474 -17.35 37.79 -20.92
CA ARG A 474 -17.51 36.33 -20.90
C ARG A 474 -16.28 35.58 -21.42
N GLU A 475 -15.61 36.15 -22.43
CA GLU A 475 -14.39 35.63 -23.03
C GLU A 475 -13.18 35.64 -22.10
N GLU A 476 -13.19 36.45 -21.03
CA GLU A 476 -12.15 36.48 -20.02
C GLU A 476 -12.31 35.43 -18.92
N VAL A 477 -13.45 34.72 -18.88
CA VAL A 477 -13.75 33.62 -17.96
C VAL A 477 -13.80 32.30 -18.72
N ALA A 478 -12.90 31.37 -18.41
CA ALA A 478 -12.81 30.10 -19.12
C ALA A 478 -12.78 28.91 -18.15
N PHE A 479 -13.27 27.77 -18.60
CA PHE A 479 -13.19 26.49 -17.87
C PHE A 479 -12.26 25.55 -18.61
N ILE A 480 -11.30 24.94 -17.90
CA ILE A 480 -10.39 23.92 -18.45
C ILE A 480 -11.15 22.75 -19.08
N HIS A 481 -12.35 22.46 -18.58
CA HIS A 481 -13.22 21.37 -19.02
C HIS A 481 -13.78 21.54 -20.44
N GLU A 482 -13.82 22.77 -20.96
CA GLU A 482 -14.26 23.09 -22.33
C GLU A 482 -13.17 22.78 -23.37
N TYR A 483 -11.91 22.55 -22.91
CA TYR A 483 -10.74 22.35 -23.76
C TYR A 483 -10.24 20.91 -23.67
N ASN A 484 -10.84 19.99 -24.42
CA ASN A 484 -10.61 18.54 -24.28
C ASN A 484 -9.43 17.98 -25.09
N THR A 485 -8.80 18.79 -25.96
CA THR A 485 -7.63 18.38 -26.75
C THR A 485 -6.38 19.16 -26.28
N GLU A 486 -5.21 18.56 -26.44
CA GLU A 486 -3.94 19.21 -26.01
C GLU A 486 -3.70 20.52 -26.77
N THR A 487 -4.04 20.56 -28.08
CA THR A 487 -3.95 21.80 -28.89
C THR A 487 -4.82 22.90 -28.32
N LYS A 488 -6.10 22.60 -28.01
CA LYS A 488 -7.00 23.58 -27.40
C LYS A 488 -6.55 24.04 -26.03
N LYS A 489 -5.99 23.13 -25.21
CA LYS A 489 -5.41 23.50 -23.92
C LYS A 489 -4.20 24.43 -24.09
N ALA A 490 -3.31 24.14 -25.03
CA ALA A 490 -2.15 25.00 -25.34
C ALA A 490 -2.58 26.41 -25.75
N GLU A 491 -3.63 26.54 -26.58
CA GLU A 491 -4.25 27.82 -26.96
C GLU A 491 -4.83 28.54 -25.74
N LEU A 492 -5.57 27.83 -24.87
CA LEU A 492 -6.10 28.40 -23.62
C LEU A 492 -4.97 28.94 -22.75
N PHE A 493 -3.92 28.16 -22.52
CA PHE A 493 -2.80 28.56 -21.69
C PHE A 493 -2.04 29.74 -22.27
N ALA A 494 -1.93 29.84 -23.61
CA ALA A 494 -1.38 31.03 -24.27
C ALA A 494 -2.25 32.25 -24.03
N LYS A 495 -3.59 32.15 -24.09
CA LYS A 495 -4.53 33.24 -23.78
C LYS A 495 -4.44 33.69 -22.32
N VAL A 496 -4.27 32.74 -21.38
CA VAL A 496 -4.07 33.09 -19.96
C VAL A 496 -2.76 33.83 -19.77
N ARG A 497 -1.64 33.36 -20.32
CA ARG A 497 -0.33 34.07 -20.24
C ARG A 497 -0.39 35.47 -20.87
N ALA A 498 -1.16 35.63 -21.93
CA ALA A 498 -1.36 36.93 -22.59
C ALA A 498 -2.32 37.84 -21.81
N GLY A 499 -3.03 37.36 -20.79
CA GLY A 499 -4.04 38.14 -20.07
C GLY A 499 -5.33 38.36 -20.87
N GLN A 500 -5.62 37.51 -21.87
CA GLN A 500 -6.88 37.51 -22.62
C GLN A 500 -7.96 36.72 -21.87
N VAL A 501 -7.58 35.62 -21.18
CA VAL A 501 -8.40 34.92 -20.21
C VAL A 501 -7.83 35.29 -18.83
N ARG A 502 -8.62 36.02 -18.05
CA ARG A 502 -8.18 36.54 -16.74
C ARG A 502 -8.64 35.70 -15.57
N ILE A 503 -9.71 34.91 -15.74
CA ILE A 503 -10.22 34.00 -14.70
C ILE A 503 -10.33 32.61 -15.33
N LEU A 504 -9.52 31.68 -14.83
CA LEU A 504 -9.53 30.28 -15.26
C LEU A 504 -10.02 29.39 -14.13
N MET A 505 -11.10 28.65 -14.37
CA MET A 505 -11.61 27.68 -13.41
C MET A 505 -11.25 26.24 -13.82
N GLY A 506 -10.90 25.42 -12.85
CA GLY A 506 -10.60 24.02 -13.12
C GLY A 506 -10.57 23.13 -11.91
N SER A 507 -10.61 21.82 -12.18
CA SER A 507 -10.42 20.81 -11.15
C SER A 507 -8.94 20.43 -11.00
N THR A 508 -8.55 19.95 -9.82
CA THR A 508 -7.19 19.50 -9.54
C THR A 508 -6.64 18.53 -10.58
N PRO A 509 -7.38 17.46 -11.00
CA PRO A 509 -6.88 16.52 -12.01
C PRO A 509 -6.60 17.15 -13.39
N LYS A 510 -7.28 18.24 -13.76
CA LYS A 510 -7.12 18.87 -15.08
C LYS A 510 -6.20 20.08 -15.08
N LEU A 511 -6.14 20.83 -13.99
CA LEU A 511 -5.39 22.07 -13.86
C LEU A 511 -4.20 21.96 -12.90
N GLY A 512 -4.25 21.01 -11.96
CA GLY A 512 -3.24 20.83 -10.92
C GLY A 512 -1.93 20.19 -11.39
N ALA A 513 -1.86 19.57 -12.57
CA ALA A 513 -0.64 18.95 -13.09
C ALA A 513 -0.21 19.56 -14.42
N GLY A 514 1.09 19.88 -14.57
CA GLY A 514 1.75 20.19 -15.86
C GLY A 514 1.36 21.47 -16.57
N THR A 515 0.58 22.38 -15.97
CA THR A 515 0.18 23.63 -16.60
C THR A 515 1.20 24.74 -16.37
N ASN A 516 1.58 25.45 -17.43
CA ASN A 516 2.57 26.54 -17.40
C ASN A 516 1.86 27.87 -17.73
N ILE A 517 1.20 28.47 -16.72
CA ILE A 517 0.33 29.64 -16.87
C ILE A 517 0.64 30.75 -15.84
N GLN A 518 1.75 30.63 -15.10
CA GLN A 518 2.06 31.45 -13.93
C GLN A 518 2.39 32.92 -14.24
N ASP A 519 2.72 33.27 -15.46
CA ASP A 519 3.32 34.57 -15.83
C ASP A 519 2.64 35.79 -15.21
N ARG A 520 1.31 35.81 -15.20
CA ARG A 520 0.47 36.90 -14.70
C ARG A 520 -0.43 36.53 -13.55
N LEU A 521 -0.24 35.33 -12.96
CA LEU A 521 -1.09 34.89 -11.85
C LEU A 521 -0.88 35.77 -10.62
N ILE A 522 -1.94 36.39 -10.14
CA ILE A 522 -1.95 37.29 -8.98
C ILE A 522 -2.80 36.71 -7.84
N ALA A 523 -3.80 35.88 -8.14
CA ALA A 523 -4.63 35.24 -7.13
C ALA A 523 -4.97 33.79 -7.46
N LEU A 524 -5.15 33.00 -6.40
CA LEU A 524 -5.62 31.64 -6.45
C LEU A 524 -6.73 31.47 -5.40
N HIS A 525 -7.81 30.80 -5.79
CA HIS A 525 -8.97 30.59 -4.95
C HIS A 525 -9.22 29.09 -4.77
N HIS A 526 -9.15 28.62 -3.52
CA HIS A 526 -9.57 27.27 -3.13
C HIS A 526 -11.04 27.31 -2.72
N LEU A 527 -11.94 27.01 -3.65
CA LEU A 527 -13.37 27.10 -3.41
C LEU A 527 -13.89 25.89 -2.61
N ASP A 528 -13.28 24.74 -2.81
CA ASP A 528 -13.47 23.55 -2.00
C ASP A 528 -12.15 22.99 -1.46
N CYS A 529 -12.23 22.29 -0.33
CA CYS A 529 -11.06 21.69 0.31
C CYS A 529 -10.67 20.40 -0.41
N PRO A 530 -9.42 20.26 -0.89
CA PRO A 530 -8.96 19.00 -1.48
C PRO A 530 -8.83 17.89 -0.43
N TRP A 531 -8.84 16.61 -0.88
CA TRP A 531 -8.72 15.46 0.02
C TRP A 531 -7.30 15.23 0.55
N LYS A 532 -6.30 15.66 -0.21
CA LYS A 532 -4.91 15.31 0.03
C LYS A 532 -4.04 16.55 0.09
N PRO A 533 -3.05 16.57 0.99
CA PRO A 533 -2.03 17.63 1.00
C PRO A 533 -1.32 17.79 -0.35
N SER A 534 -1.09 16.68 -1.06
CA SER A 534 -0.49 16.69 -2.38
C SER A 534 -1.29 17.48 -3.41
N ASP A 535 -2.62 17.42 -3.33
CA ASP A 535 -3.48 18.16 -4.24
C ASP A 535 -3.40 19.66 -3.96
N LEU A 536 -3.35 20.05 -2.66
CA LEU A 536 -3.16 21.44 -2.25
C LEU A 536 -1.81 22.00 -2.75
N GLU A 537 -0.72 21.24 -2.54
CA GLU A 537 0.61 21.62 -3.02
C GLU A 537 0.66 21.74 -4.55
N GLN A 538 -0.02 20.89 -5.28
CA GLN A 538 -0.12 20.97 -6.73
C GLN A 538 -0.90 22.20 -7.18
N GLN A 539 -2.00 22.55 -6.51
CA GLN A 539 -2.78 23.74 -6.79
C GLN A 539 -1.96 25.00 -6.51
N GLU A 540 -1.40 25.13 -5.31
CA GLU A 540 -0.58 26.30 -4.91
C GLU A 540 0.71 26.42 -5.75
N GLY A 541 1.31 25.30 -6.14
CA GLY A 541 2.46 25.26 -7.03
C GLY A 541 2.21 25.76 -8.46
N ARG A 542 0.96 26.14 -8.80
CA ARG A 542 0.66 26.82 -10.07
C ARG A 542 0.98 28.31 -9.98
N ILE A 543 0.74 28.92 -8.85
CA ILE A 543 0.97 30.37 -8.64
C ILE A 543 2.34 30.61 -7.98
N LEU A 544 2.74 29.78 -7.01
CA LEU A 544 4.05 29.84 -6.34
C LEU A 544 5.11 29.16 -7.22
N ARG A 545 5.40 29.77 -8.36
CA ARG A 545 6.28 29.19 -9.36
C ARG A 545 7.22 30.23 -9.96
N GLN A 546 8.41 29.78 -10.32
CA GLN A 546 9.38 30.63 -11.04
C GLN A 546 8.78 31.12 -12.37
N GLY A 547 9.09 32.34 -12.75
CA GLY A 547 8.56 33.01 -13.95
C GLY A 547 7.24 33.72 -13.74
N ASN A 548 6.68 33.73 -12.54
CA ASN A 548 5.60 34.64 -12.19
C ASN A 548 6.18 36.06 -12.06
N ARG A 549 5.54 37.05 -12.72
CA ARG A 549 5.99 38.43 -12.71
C ARG A 549 5.66 39.15 -11.41
N ASN A 550 4.68 38.68 -10.68
CA ASN A 550 4.24 39.29 -9.44
C ASN A 550 5.17 38.91 -8.30
N LYS A 551 5.55 39.87 -7.47
CA LYS A 551 6.36 39.62 -6.27
C LYS A 551 5.53 39.08 -5.11
N GLN A 552 4.26 39.46 -5.06
CA GLN A 552 3.28 39.05 -4.06
C GLN A 552 2.05 38.52 -4.77
N VAL A 553 1.45 37.48 -4.21
CA VAL A 553 0.22 36.85 -4.73
C VAL A 553 -0.73 36.51 -3.58
N LYS A 554 -2.02 36.54 -3.86
CA LYS A 554 -3.06 36.26 -2.87
C LYS A 554 -3.56 34.80 -3.05
N ILE A 555 -3.67 34.05 -1.95
CA ILE A 555 -4.23 32.69 -1.93
C ILE A 555 -5.43 32.72 -1.00
N TYR A 556 -6.62 32.61 -1.57
CA TYR A 556 -7.89 32.59 -0.85
C TYR A 556 -8.33 31.19 -0.52
N ARG A 557 -8.70 30.95 0.74
CA ARG A 557 -9.31 29.72 1.22
C ARG A 557 -10.69 30.03 1.76
N TYR A 558 -11.74 29.45 1.16
CA TYR A 558 -13.11 29.69 1.57
C TYR A 558 -13.60 28.57 2.47
N VAL A 559 -14.09 28.91 3.65
CA VAL A 559 -14.49 27.96 4.69
C VAL A 559 -15.85 28.35 5.22
N THR A 560 -16.81 27.41 5.20
CA THR A 560 -18.08 27.59 5.90
C THR A 560 -17.96 27.01 7.30
N GLU A 561 -18.14 27.86 8.34
CA GLU A 561 -18.06 27.46 9.75
C GLU A 561 -19.06 26.34 10.09
N ASN A 562 -18.73 25.55 11.07
CA ASN A 562 -19.61 24.47 11.60
C ASN A 562 -20.12 23.49 10.53
N THR A 563 -19.37 23.36 9.43
CA THR A 563 -19.63 22.41 8.36
C THR A 563 -18.44 21.50 8.12
N PHE A 564 -18.58 20.57 7.19
CA PHE A 564 -17.53 19.65 6.78
C PHE A 564 -16.27 20.38 6.25
N ASP A 565 -16.38 21.62 5.77
CA ASP A 565 -15.23 22.39 5.31
C ASP A 565 -14.22 22.65 6.42
N SER A 566 -14.66 23.23 7.55
CA SER A 566 -13.76 23.61 8.65
C SER A 566 -13.00 22.38 9.17
N TYR A 567 -13.69 21.27 9.27
CA TYR A 567 -13.09 20.00 9.69
C TYR A 567 -12.10 19.44 8.66
N MET A 568 -12.45 19.45 7.37
CA MET A 568 -11.59 18.98 6.30
C MET A 568 -10.30 19.80 6.20
N TRP A 569 -10.37 21.11 6.31
CA TRP A 569 -9.18 21.97 6.32
C TRP A 569 -8.27 21.69 7.52
N GLN A 570 -8.83 21.43 8.70
CA GLN A 570 -8.06 21.05 9.89
C GLN A 570 -7.35 19.70 9.70
N ILE A 571 -8.05 18.68 9.16
CA ILE A 571 -7.43 17.38 8.84
C ILE A 571 -6.29 17.57 7.84
N LEU A 572 -6.53 18.34 6.78
CA LEU A 572 -5.56 18.57 5.73
C LEU A 572 -4.30 19.23 6.26
N GLU A 573 -4.44 20.24 7.12
CA GLU A 573 -3.33 20.93 7.77
C GLU A 573 -2.53 19.98 8.68
N ASN A 574 -3.21 19.18 9.48
CA ASN A 574 -2.55 18.16 10.31
C ASN A 574 -1.76 17.16 9.47
N LYS A 575 -2.35 16.67 8.37
CA LYS A 575 -1.67 15.78 7.42
C LYS A 575 -0.43 16.43 6.81
N GLN A 576 -0.54 17.67 6.37
CA GLN A 576 0.56 18.39 5.74
C GLN A 576 1.71 18.63 6.74
N LYS A 577 1.39 19.03 7.96
CA LYS A 577 2.36 19.22 9.05
C LYS A 577 3.10 17.93 9.38
N PHE A 578 2.38 16.82 9.45
CA PHE A 578 2.93 15.49 9.69
C PHE A 578 3.89 15.04 8.57
N ILE A 579 3.46 15.12 7.30
CA ILE A 579 4.30 14.77 6.14
C ILE A 579 5.57 15.64 6.12
N SER A 580 5.43 16.94 6.36
CA SER A 580 6.57 17.86 6.39
C SER A 580 7.57 17.51 7.51
N GLN A 581 7.10 17.14 8.70
CA GLN A 581 7.96 16.75 9.82
C GLN A 581 8.80 15.51 9.47
N ILE A 582 8.18 14.52 8.84
CA ILE A 582 8.84 13.28 8.44
C ILE A 582 9.88 13.56 7.34
N MET A 583 9.49 14.28 6.30
CA MET A 583 10.34 14.51 5.13
C MET A 583 11.55 15.40 5.46
N THR A 584 11.38 16.37 6.33
CA THR A 584 12.48 17.29 6.69
C THR A 584 13.45 16.73 7.73
N SER A 585 13.07 15.70 8.49
CA SER A 585 13.84 15.14 9.61
C SER A 585 14.20 16.20 10.69
N LYS A 586 13.49 17.31 10.74
CA LYS A 586 13.74 18.40 11.72
C LYS A 586 13.26 18.07 13.13
N SER A 587 12.49 17.00 13.30
CA SER A 587 12.03 16.55 14.61
C SER A 587 12.54 15.15 14.92
N PRO A 588 13.19 14.95 16.10
CA PRO A 588 13.67 13.62 16.51
C PRO A 588 12.55 12.73 17.05
N VAL A 589 11.37 12.80 16.48
CA VAL A 589 10.23 11.98 16.91
C VAL A 589 10.50 10.53 16.52
N ARG A 590 10.52 9.63 17.50
CA ARG A 590 10.75 8.20 17.26
C ARG A 590 9.52 7.44 16.80
N ALA A 591 8.33 8.00 17.02
CA ALA A 591 7.07 7.39 16.62
C ALA A 591 6.07 8.45 16.17
N CYS A 592 5.22 8.10 15.21
CA CYS A 592 4.14 8.96 14.73
C CYS A 592 2.91 8.11 14.36
N ASP A 593 1.73 8.74 14.40
CA ASP A 593 0.49 8.11 13.98
C ASP A 593 0.29 8.26 12.46
N ASP A 594 -0.25 7.22 11.80
CA ASP A 594 -0.58 7.30 10.36
C ASP A 594 -1.90 8.07 10.15
N VAL A 595 -2.02 8.78 9.04
CA VAL A 595 -3.07 9.81 8.83
C VAL A 595 -4.00 9.44 7.66
N ASP A 596 -4.23 8.14 7.43
CA ASP A 596 -5.10 7.69 6.32
C ASP A 596 -6.57 7.60 6.75
N ASP A 597 -7.32 8.73 6.68
CA ASP A 597 -8.79 8.74 6.78
C ASP A 597 -9.42 9.31 5.51
N THR A 598 -10.15 8.45 4.80
CA THR A 598 -10.87 8.80 3.56
C THR A 598 -12.34 9.16 3.77
N ALA A 599 -12.86 8.98 4.97
CA ALA A 599 -14.23 9.32 5.34
C ALA A 599 -14.30 9.75 6.80
N LEU A 600 -15.17 10.70 7.10
CA LEU A 600 -15.44 11.09 8.48
C LEU A 600 -16.05 9.92 9.27
N SER A 601 -15.60 9.76 10.50
CA SER A 601 -16.22 8.81 11.44
C SER A 601 -17.60 9.30 11.87
N TYR A 602 -18.42 8.38 12.37
CA TYR A 602 -19.72 8.74 12.95
C TYR A 602 -19.60 9.79 14.08
N ALA A 603 -18.57 9.67 14.92
CA ALA A 603 -18.27 10.60 15.99
C ALA A 603 -18.05 12.04 15.49
N GLU A 604 -17.27 12.13 14.43
CA GLU A 604 -16.93 13.43 13.83
C GLU A 604 -18.13 14.08 13.17
N ILE A 605 -18.97 13.29 12.49
CA ILE A 605 -20.23 13.80 11.91
C ILE A 605 -21.18 14.26 12.99
N LYS A 606 -21.33 13.48 14.06
CA LYS A 606 -22.23 13.84 15.17
C LYS A 606 -21.73 15.09 15.92
N ALA A 607 -20.41 15.20 16.16
CA ALA A 607 -19.83 16.39 16.80
C ALA A 607 -20.00 17.65 15.95
N LEU A 608 -19.87 17.55 14.63
CA LEU A 608 -20.13 18.65 13.69
C LEU A 608 -21.62 19.08 13.71
N ALA A 609 -22.53 18.09 13.71
CA ALA A 609 -23.97 18.34 13.69
C ALA A 609 -24.49 18.97 14.98
N THR A 610 -23.90 18.65 16.14
CA THR A 610 -24.36 19.14 17.45
C THR A 610 -23.60 20.39 17.92
N GLY A 611 -22.48 20.74 17.28
CA GLY A 611 -21.63 21.84 17.70
C GLY A 611 -20.95 21.65 19.07
N ASN A 612 -21.08 20.48 19.69
CA ASN A 612 -20.56 20.17 21.02
C ASN A 612 -19.24 19.38 20.96
N PRO A 613 -18.09 19.98 21.31
CA PRO A 613 -16.79 19.32 21.25
C PRO A 613 -16.64 18.15 22.23
N TYR A 614 -17.40 18.11 23.32
CA TYR A 614 -17.36 17.03 24.32
C TYR A 614 -17.92 15.73 23.78
N ILE A 615 -18.80 15.76 22.79
CA ILE A 615 -19.32 14.56 22.14
C ILE A 615 -18.21 13.86 21.36
N LYS A 616 -17.37 14.62 20.65
CA LYS A 616 -16.20 14.06 19.96
C LYS A 616 -15.22 13.46 20.97
N GLU A 617 -14.85 14.22 22.02
CA GLU A 617 -13.93 13.75 23.06
C GLU A 617 -14.45 12.45 23.72
N LYS A 618 -15.73 12.40 24.07
CA LYS A 618 -16.38 11.20 24.62
C LYS A 618 -16.22 9.99 23.69
N MET A 619 -16.54 10.17 22.41
CA MET A 619 -16.52 9.06 21.46
C MET A 619 -15.10 8.60 21.12
N ASP A 620 -14.14 9.52 21.06
CA ASP A 620 -12.73 9.18 20.92
C ASP A 620 -12.22 8.42 22.14
N LEU A 621 -12.64 8.81 23.36
CA LEU A 621 -12.32 8.09 24.59
C LEU A 621 -13.00 6.72 24.67
N ASP A 622 -14.26 6.59 24.24
CA ASP A 622 -14.98 5.31 24.16
C ASP A 622 -14.19 4.30 23.30
N ILE A 623 -13.70 4.76 22.14
CA ILE A 623 -12.88 3.97 21.24
C ILE A 623 -11.56 3.59 21.91
N GLN A 624 -10.88 4.56 22.54
CA GLN A 624 -9.59 4.34 23.19
C GLN A 624 -9.70 3.39 24.39
N VAL A 625 -10.73 3.56 25.23
CA VAL A 625 -10.99 2.67 26.37
C VAL A 625 -11.34 1.26 25.91
N SER A 626 -12.16 1.12 24.87
CA SER A 626 -12.48 -0.18 24.27
C SER A 626 -11.25 -0.87 23.72
N LYS A 627 -10.36 -0.12 23.04
CA LYS A 627 -9.06 -0.60 22.55
C LYS A 627 -8.18 -1.07 23.70
N LEU A 628 -8.02 -0.26 24.75
CA LEU A 628 -7.19 -0.62 25.90
C LEU A 628 -7.71 -1.85 26.63
N LYS A 629 -9.06 -1.99 26.77
CA LYS A 629 -9.70 -3.20 27.29
C LYS A 629 -9.40 -4.43 26.44
N LEU A 630 -9.43 -4.30 25.11
CA LEU A 630 -9.09 -5.39 24.19
C LEU A 630 -7.62 -5.76 24.30
N LEU A 631 -6.71 -4.77 24.36
CA LEU A 631 -5.28 -5.00 24.57
C LEU A 631 -5.02 -5.70 25.89
N LYS A 632 -5.70 -5.31 26.97
CA LYS A 632 -5.62 -5.98 28.26
C LYS A 632 -6.11 -7.42 28.18
N ALA A 633 -7.22 -7.68 27.48
CA ALA A 633 -7.74 -9.04 27.27
C ALA A 633 -6.76 -9.89 26.45
N ASN A 634 -6.14 -9.34 25.39
CA ASN A 634 -5.12 -10.02 24.59
C ASN A 634 -3.86 -10.30 25.42
N HIS A 635 -3.39 -9.32 26.20
CA HIS A 635 -2.26 -9.51 27.14
C HIS A 635 -2.55 -10.63 28.12
N THR A 636 -3.75 -10.64 28.74
CA THR A 636 -4.18 -11.69 29.65
C THR A 636 -4.19 -13.06 28.96
N SER A 637 -4.69 -13.15 27.72
CA SER A 637 -4.69 -14.37 26.91
C SER A 637 -3.26 -14.84 26.59
N GLN A 638 -2.35 -13.91 26.26
CA GLN A 638 -0.94 -14.23 26.04
C GLN A 638 -0.27 -14.75 27.31
N ILE A 639 -0.54 -14.14 28.48
CA ILE A 639 -0.05 -14.62 29.78
C ILE A 639 -0.53 -16.05 30.03
N TYR A 640 -1.82 -16.36 29.83
CA TYR A 640 -2.32 -17.74 30.00
C TYR A 640 -1.69 -18.73 29.02
N SER A 641 -1.46 -18.33 27.78
CA SER A 641 -0.73 -19.18 26.80
C SER A 641 0.71 -19.45 27.28
N LEU A 642 1.38 -18.37 27.72
CA LEU A 642 2.76 -18.44 28.23
C LEU A 642 2.87 -19.30 29.48
N GLU A 643 1.93 -19.18 30.43
CA GLU A 643 1.84 -20.02 31.63
C GLU A 643 1.63 -21.50 31.25
N SER A 644 0.79 -21.79 30.25
CA SER A 644 0.61 -23.14 29.72
C SER A 644 1.90 -23.69 29.13
N ASP A 645 2.64 -22.87 28.38
CA ASP A 645 3.95 -23.24 27.83
C ASP A 645 5.00 -23.49 28.92
N ILE A 646 5.06 -22.65 29.94
CA ILE A 646 5.91 -22.80 31.11
C ILE A 646 5.60 -24.11 31.88
N ALA A 647 4.31 -24.43 31.99
CA ALA A 647 3.88 -25.60 32.74
C ALA A 647 4.03 -26.92 31.96
N ARG A 648 3.90 -26.91 30.63
CA ARG A 648 3.80 -28.15 29.82
C ARG A 648 4.83 -28.24 28.71
N ARG A 649 4.95 -27.26 27.84
CA ARG A 649 5.78 -27.32 26.63
C ARG A 649 7.27 -27.32 26.96
N TYR A 650 7.75 -26.28 27.65
CA TYR A 650 9.18 -26.16 27.99
C TYR A 650 9.71 -27.35 28.81
N PRO A 651 9.04 -27.80 29.89
CA PRO A 651 9.52 -28.97 30.64
C PRO A 651 9.64 -30.24 29.80
N ARG A 652 8.65 -30.46 28.91
CA ARG A 652 8.65 -31.61 27.99
C ARG A 652 9.81 -31.56 27.00
N GLU A 653 10.03 -30.40 26.37
CA GLU A 653 11.10 -30.21 25.38
C GLU A 653 12.51 -30.29 26.06
N ILE A 654 12.67 -29.71 27.23
CA ILE A 654 13.91 -29.78 28.02
C ILE A 654 14.21 -31.23 28.42
N THR A 655 13.19 -31.98 28.87
CA THR A 655 13.37 -33.41 29.25
C THR A 655 13.75 -34.24 28.02
N ALA A 656 13.10 -33.98 26.88
CA ALA A 656 13.42 -34.67 25.63
C ALA A 656 14.84 -34.34 25.13
N ALA A 657 15.26 -33.06 25.21
CA ALA A 657 16.62 -32.65 24.85
C ALA A 657 17.66 -33.28 25.76
N LYS A 658 17.43 -33.33 27.08
CA LYS A 658 18.33 -34.01 28.06
C LYS A 658 18.42 -35.50 27.75
N GLY A 659 17.31 -36.18 27.51
CA GLY A 659 17.30 -37.58 27.09
C GLY A 659 18.05 -37.84 25.79
N GLN A 660 17.93 -36.94 24.83
CA GLN A 660 18.66 -36.99 23.56
C GLN A 660 20.17 -36.82 23.77
N ILE A 661 20.58 -35.90 24.62
CA ILE A 661 22.02 -35.69 24.97
C ILE A 661 22.61 -36.94 25.60
N GLU A 662 21.91 -37.59 26.55
CA GLU A 662 22.36 -38.82 27.18
C GLU A 662 22.48 -39.95 26.17
N ALA A 663 21.46 -40.13 25.31
CA ALA A 663 21.47 -41.12 24.24
C ALA A 663 22.65 -40.89 23.26
N LEU A 664 22.88 -39.62 22.83
CA LEU A 664 23.99 -39.26 21.94
C LEU A 664 25.36 -39.50 22.59
N LYS A 665 25.51 -39.23 23.89
CA LYS A 665 26.75 -39.54 24.63
C LYS A 665 27.03 -41.02 24.70
N THR A 666 26.01 -41.83 24.98
CA THR A 666 26.11 -43.31 25.00
C THR A 666 26.49 -43.85 23.61
N ASP A 667 25.84 -43.35 22.55
CA ASP A 667 26.13 -43.76 21.19
C ASP A 667 27.53 -43.30 20.73
N MET A 668 27.96 -42.11 21.14
CA MET A 668 29.30 -41.61 20.84
C MET A 668 30.42 -42.50 21.41
N GLU A 669 30.23 -42.98 22.65
CA GLU A 669 31.19 -43.93 23.28
C GLU A 669 31.18 -45.27 22.54
N ALA A 670 30.00 -45.78 22.14
CA ALA A 670 29.85 -47.00 21.38
C ALA A 670 30.39 -46.91 19.93
N ALA A 671 30.35 -45.71 19.34
CA ALA A 671 30.83 -45.45 17.96
C ALA A 671 32.37 -45.28 17.92
N LYS A 672 33.00 -44.75 18.96
CA LYS A 672 34.46 -44.50 18.99
C LYS A 672 35.31 -45.69 18.55
N PRO A 673 35.12 -46.91 19.03
CA PRO A 673 35.90 -48.05 18.58
C PRO A 673 35.64 -48.42 17.14
N LEU A 674 34.42 -48.18 16.62
CA LEU A 674 34.06 -48.50 15.24
C LEU A 674 34.65 -47.47 14.25
N LEU A 675 34.77 -46.23 14.66
CA LEU A 675 35.33 -45.14 13.88
C LEU A 675 36.86 -45.16 13.83
N ALA A 676 37.50 -45.68 14.89
CA ALA A 676 38.95 -45.85 15.03
C ALA A 676 39.52 -47.14 14.34
N GLN A 677 38.66 -47.98 13.82
CA GLN A 677 39.04 -49.25 13.16
C GLN A 677 39.79 -49.00 11.85
N ASP A 678 41.01 -49.53 11.73
CA ASP A 678 41.75 -49.67 10.48
C ASP A 678 41.00 -50.59 9.47
N LYS A 679 41.40 -50.53 8.20
CA LYS A 679 40.74 -51.31 7.14
C LYS A 679 40.70 -52.83 7.40
N ASP A 680 41.63 -53.34 8.13
CA ASP A 680 41.81 -54.78 8.42
C ASP A 680 40.97 -55.32 9.59
N HIS A 681 40.29 -54.45 10.34
CA HIS A 681 39.47 -54.81 11.52
C HIS A 681 37.97 -54.54 11.34
N PHE A 682 37.52 -54.20 10.08
CA PHE A 682 36.10 -54.00 9.79
C PHE A 682 35.30 -55.26 9.96
N SER A 683 34.17 -55.20 10.70
CA SER A 683 33.23 -56.30 10.90
C SER A 683 31.81 -55.77 10.99
N MET A 684 30.93 -56.25 10.12
CA MET A 684 29.50 -55.89 10.09
C MET A 684 28.66 -57.14 9.84
N GLU A 685 27.62 -57.36 10.61
CA GLU A 685 26.65 -58.44 10.42
C GLU A 685 25.49 -57.96 9.55
N ILE A 686 25.17 -58.67 8.45
CA ILE A 686 24.00 -58.44 7.60
C ILE A 686 23.34 -59.77 7.29
N SER A 687 22.02 -59.86 7.51
CA SER A 687 21.20 -61.07 7.32
C SER A 687 21.79 -62.34 7.99
N GLY A 688 22.41 -62.16 9.19
CA GLY A 688 22.99 -63.27 9.97
C GLY A 688 24.41 -63.70 9.49
N LYS A 689 25.00 -63.02 8.51
CA LYS A 689 26.39 -63.29 8.06
C LYS A 689 27.27 -62.13 8.37
N VAL A 690 28.46 -62.45 8.92
CA VAL A 690 29.49 -61.43 9.25
C VAL A 690 30.36 -61.18 8.01
N TYR A 691 30.52 -59.90 7.67
CA TYR A 691 31.34 -59.41 6.56
C TYR A 691 32.52 -58.62 7.13
N THR A 692 33.70 -58.92 6.64
CA THR A 692 34.96 -58.24 7.00
C THR A 692 35.41 -57.24 5.91
N GLU A 693 34.86 -57.34 4.72
CA GLU A 693 35.13 -56.40 3.64
C GLU A 693 33.98 -55.40 3.44
N ARG A 694 34.35 -54.10 3.45
CA ARG A 694 33.39 -53.00 3.30
C ARG A 694 32.54 -53.04 2.06
N LYS A 695 33.13 -53.49 0.91
CA LYS A 695 32.40 -53.58 -0.35
C LYS A 695 31.36 -54.71 -0.32
N GLU A 696 31.71 -55.86 0.27
CA GLU A 696 30.77 -57.00 0.39
C GLU A 696 29.65 -56.66 1.36
N ALA A 697 29.95 -56.08 2.50
CA ALA A 697 28.97 -55.60 3.47
C ALA A 697 27.99 -54.59 2.87
N GLY A 698 28.48 -53.64 2.07
CA GLY A 698 27.64 -52.64 1.37
C GLY A 698 26.73 -53.28 0.31
N ALA A 699 27.21 -54.30 -0.41
CA ALA A 699 26.40 -55.05 -1.35
C ALA A 699 25.30 -55.85 -0.63
N ALA A 700 25.65 -56.48 0.51
CA ALA A 700 24.70 -57.20 1.36
C ALA A 700 23.59 -56.31 1.94
N ILE A 701 23.92 -55.05 2.31
CA ILE A 701 22.89 -54.05 2.72
C ILE A 701 21.89 -53.80 1.57
N ILE A 702 22.34 -53.64 0.33
CA ILE A 702 21.48 -53.38 -0.81
C ILE A 702 20.57 -54.58 -1.07
N GLU A 703 21.13 -55.82 -1.01
CA GLU A 703 20.36 -57.05 -1.20
C GLU A 703 19.34 -57.24 -0.09
N ALA A 704 19.71 -57.05 1.15
CA ALA A 704 18.80 -57.14 2.31
C ALA A 704 17.63 -56.14 2.19
N CYS A 705 17.91 -54.90 1.78
CA CYS A 705 16.89 -53.88 1.53
C CYS A 705 15.91 -54.29 0.41
N LYS A 706 16.43 -54.86 -0.69
CA LYS A 706 15.60 -55.38 -1.80
C LYS A 706 14.76 -56.57 -1.38
N ALA A 707 15.31 -57.49 -0.59
CA ALA A 707 14.61 -58.68 -0.10
C ALA A 707 13.42 -58.29 0.81
N LEU A 708 13.61 -57.33 1.72
CA LEU A 708 12.55 -56.82 2.59
C LEU A 708 11.46 -56.12 1.79
N LYS A 709 11.80 -55.33 0.78
CA LYS A 709 10.82 -54.72 -0.11
C LYS A 709 10.01 -55.76 -0.88
N ALA A 710 10.67 -56.78 -1.40
CA ALA A 710 10.01 -57.86 -2.12
C ALA A 710 9.05 -58.66 -1.23
N ALA A 711 9.37 -58.75 0.08
CA ALA A 711 8.50 -59.38 1.08
C ALA A 711 7.40 -58.43 1.62
N GLY A 712 7.39 -57.15 1.19
CA GLY A 712 6.46 -56.14 1.70
C GLY A 712 6.63 -55.79 3.18
N THR A 713 7.80 -56.02 3.76
CA THR A 713 8.10 -55.86 5.20
C THR A 713 9.20 -54.85 5.42
N GLU A 714 9.19 -54.25 6.60
CA GLU A 714 10.25 -53.41 7.11
C GLU A 714 10.88 -54.09 8.32
N GLY A 715 12.18 -53.91 8.56
CA GLY A 715 12.77 -54.56 9.73
C GLY A 715 14.28 -54.52 9.82
N ARG A 716 14.80 -55.24 10.82
CA ARG A 716 16.24 -55.41 11.03
C ARG A 716 16.88 -56.16 9.88
N ILE A 717 17.98 -55.59 9.38
CA ILE A 717 18.79 -56.25 8.33
C ILE A 717 20.15 -56.72 8.85
N GLY A 718 20.56 -56.22 10.03
CA GLY A 718 21.83 -56.60 10.61
C GLY A 718 22.27 -55.69 11.76
N SER A 719 23.58 -55.71 12.08
CA SER A 719 24.18 -54.86 13.10
C SER A 719 25.59 -54.37 12.71
N TYR A 720 25.98 -53.22 13.21
CA TYR A 720 27.36 -52.73 13.15
C TYR A 720 27.81 -52.34 14.54
N GLY A 721 28.62 -53.17 15.14
CA GLY A 721 28.97 -53.11 16.55
C GLY A 721 27.72 -53.13 17.44
N ALA A 722 27.55 -52.13 18.30
CA ALA A 722 26.38 -52.04 19.17
C ALA A 722 25.13 -51.45 18.48
N PHE A 723 25.21 -51.08 17.18
CA PHE A 723 24.12 -50.45 16.45
C PHE A 723 23.35 -51.47 15.60
N GLU A 724 22.03 -51.49 15.74
CA GLU A 724 21.16 -52.26 14.85
C GLU A 724 20.84 -51.50 13.59
N LEU A 725 20.84 -52.24 12.47
CA LEU A 725 20.50 -51.70 11.13
C LEU A 725 19.10 -52.14 10.73
N HIS A 726 18.19 -51.17 10.55
CA HIS A 726 16.82 -51.42 10.10
C HIS A 726 16.55 -50.77 8.75
N SER A 727 15.92 -51.46 7.83
CA SER A 727 15.60 -50.92 6.50
C SER A 727 14.11 -50.71 6.35
N ARG A 728 13.77 -49.55 5.72
CA ARG A 728 12.41 -49.21 5.31
C ARG A 728 12.45 -48.67 3.87
N PHE A 729 11.48 -49.04 3.06
CA PHE A 729 11.28 -48.43 1.75
C PHE A 729 10.33 -47.25 1.87
N ASP A 730 10.81 -46.06 1.50
CA ASP A 730 9.98 -44.86 1.45
C ASP A 730 9.24 -44.81 0.11
N ASN A 731 7.92 -45.02 0.15
CA ASN A 731 7.07 -45.06 -1.06
C ASN A 731 6.89 -43.71 -1.72
N PHE A 732 7.12 -42.59 -0.99
CA PHE A 732 6.99 -41.26 -1.51
C PHE A 732 8.25 -40.86 -2.29
N ASP A 733 9.41 -40.96 -1.65
CA ASP A 733 10.70 -40.60 -2.28
C ASP A 733 11.26 -41.76 -3.15
N LYS A 734 10.65 -42.95 -3.14
CA LYS A 734 11.07 -44.19 -3.86
C LYS A 734 12.50 -44.62 -3.53
N VAL A 735 12.96 -44.38 -2.31
CA VAL A 735 14.31 -44.69 -1.83
C VAL A 735 14.26 -45.64 -0.63
N PHE A 736 15.33 -46.44 -0.43
CA PHE A 736 15.51 -47.20 0.79
C PHE A 736 16.13 -46.29 1.87
N ARG A 737 15.48 -46.20 3.03
CA ARG A 737 16.02 -45.54 4.22
C ARG A 737 16.54 -46.58 5.20
N LEU A 738 17.79 -46.43 5.59
CA LEU A 738 18.41 -47.24 6.59
C LEU A 738 18.41 -46.48 7.92
N SER A 739 17.79 -47.03 8.97
CA SER A 739 17.84 -46.53 10.33
C SER A 739 18.89 -47.28 11.10
N ILE A 740 19.83 -46.54 11.67
CA ILE A 740 20.90 -47.08 12.55
C ILE A 740 20.43 -46.80 13.97
N LYS A 741 20.05 -47.83 14.70
CA LYS A 741 19.47 -47.76 16.04
C LYS A 741 20.52 -48.07 17.08
N GLY A 742 20.86 -47.04 17.85
CA GLY A 742 21.59 -47.14 19.13
C GLY A 742 20.68 -46.75 20.28
N ALA A 743 21.16 -46.00 21.24
CA ALA A 743 20.36 -45.31 22.23
C ALA A 743 19.53 -44.19 21.57
N TRP A 744 20.05 -43.63 20.47
CA TRP A 744 19.33 -42.74 19.55
C TRP A 744 19.18 -43.38 18.19
N ASN A 745 18.32 -42.82 17.31
CA ASN A 745 18.06 -43.31 15.96
C ASN A 745 18.62 -42.37 14.90
N TYR A 746 19.48 -42.88 14.02
CA TYR A 746 20.09 -42.17 12.91
C TYR A 746 19.53 -42.71 11.59
N SER A 747 19.22 -41.83 10.64
CA SER A 747 18.63 -42.27 9.37
C SER A 747 19.51 -41.79 8.20
N MET A 748 19.67 -42.69 7.20
CA MET A 748 20.37 -42.36 5.95
C MET A 748 19.69 -43.00 4.73
N GLU A 749 19.97 -42.45 3.57
CA GLU A 749 19.53 -43.07 2.29
C GLU A 749 20.53 -44.13 1.82
N VAL A 750 20.00 -45.26 1.33
CA VAL A 750 20.78 -46.31 0.73
C VAL A 750 20.94 -46.02 -0.78
N GLY A 751 22.18 -45.78 -1.20
CA GLY A 751 22.52 -45.55 -2.61
C GLY A 751 22.86 -46.80 -3.39
N LYS A 752 23.14 -46.66 -4.66
CA LYS A 752 23.50 -47.75 -5.58
C LYS A 752 24.94 -48.24 -5.38
N ASP A 753 25.82 -47.42 -4.83
CA ASP A 753 27.22 -47.78 -4.61
C ASP A 753 27.39 -48.51 -3.26
N PRO A 754 27.87 -49.74 -3.23
CA PRO A 754 28.10 -50.52 -2.02
C PRO A 754 29.07 -49.85 -1.03
N GLN A 755 30.22 -49.35 -1.48
CA GLN A 755 31.19 -48.69 -0.60
C GLN A 755 30.67 -47.37 -0.07
N GLY A 756 29.93 -46.62 -0.90
CA GLY A 756 29.27 -45.39 -0.50
C GLY A 756 28.24 -45.59 0.62
N ASN A 757 27.58 -46.74 0.68
CA ASN A 757 26.64 -47.04 1.78
C ASN A 757 27.34 -47.24 3.11
N ILE A 758 28.48 -47.95 3.13
CA ILE A 758 29.27 -48.08 4.36
C ILE A 758 29.83 -46.74 4.79
N LEU A 759 30.31 -45.94 3.84
CA LEU A 759 30.78 -44.58 4.17
C LEU A 759 29.64 -43.72 4.75
N ARG A 760 28.42 -43.83 4.26
CA ARG A 760 27.26 -43.13 4.82
C ARG A 760 26.93 -43.58 6.24
N VAL A 761 26.99 -44.90 6.51
CA VAL A 761 26.84 -45.42 7.89
C VAL A 761 27.91 -44.84 8.80
N THR A 762 29.20 -44.91 8.38
CA THR A 762 30.31 -44.37 9.14
C THR A 762 30.17 -42.85 9.36
N ASN A 763 29.77 -42.09 8.31
CA ASN A 763 29.54 -40.69 8.43
C ASN A 763 28.34 -40.30 9.33
N ALA A 764 27.28 -41.12 9.35
CA ALA A 764 26.18 -40.92 10.26
C ALA A 764 26.61 -41.09 11.73
N LEU A 765 27.42 -42.11 12.01
CA LEU A 765 27.99 -42.31 13.35
C LEU A 765 29.06 -41.21 13.73
N ALA A 766 29.91 -40.79 12.77
CA ALA A 766 30.85 -39.70 12.98
C ALA A 766 30.14 -38.35 13.18
N GLY A 767 28.94 -38.22 12.60
CA GLY A 767 28.10 -37.04 12.76
C GLY A 767 27.58 -36.81 14.17
N ILE A 768 27.64 -37.81 15.06
CA ILE A 768 27.21 -37.70 16.46
C ILE A 768 28.01 -36.61 17.18
N GLU A 769 29.34 -36.57 16.95
CA GLU A 769 30.22 -35.57 17.54
C GLU A 769 29.83 -34.11 17.18
N ARG A 770 29.26 -33.90 16.00
CA ARG A 770 28.74 -32.59 15.57
C ARG A 770 27.33 -32.30 16.08
N THR A 771 26.52 -33.34 16.22
CA THR A 771 25.11 -33.21 16.64
C THR A 771 25.00 -32.95 18.16
N LEU A 772 25.84 -33.53 18.95
CA LEU A 772 25.82 -33.35 20.42
C LEU A 772 25.92 -31.90 20.85
N PRO A 773 26.90 -31.08 20.40
CA PRO A 773 26.95 -29.66 20.74
C PRO A 773 25.73 -28.84 20.24
N GLN A 774 25.10 -29.27 19.16
CA GLN A 774 23.90 -28.60 18.65
C GLN A 774 22.69 -28.82 19.58
N VAL A 775 22.56 -30.06 20.10
CA VAL A 775 21.46 -30.37 21.03
C VAL A 775 21.74 -29.72 22.40
N GLU A 776 22.98 -29.65 22.81
CA GLU A 776 23.37 -28.94 24.05
C GLU A 776 23.05 -27.44 23.98
N ARG A 777 23.38 -26.79 22.85
CA ARG A 777 22.99 -25.38 22.61
C ARG A 777 21.48 -25.20 22.58
N ARG A 778 20.76 -26.15 21.95
CA ARG A 778 19.31 -26.12 21.95
C ARG A 778 18.73 -26.21 23.35
N LEU A 779 19.30 -27.08 24.21
CA LEU A 779 18.90 -27.20 25.62
C LEU A 779 19.11 -25.87 26.35
N GLU A 780 20.31 -25.27 26.22
CA GLU A 780 20.60 -23.95 26.78
C GLU A 780 19.62 -22.87 26.33
N THR A 781 19.31 -22.83 25.02
CA THR A 781 18.32 -21.90 24.46
C THR A 781 16.94 -22.12 25.07
N LEU A 782 16.50 -23.38 25.23
CA LEU A 782 15.20 -23.70 25.83
C LEU A 782 15.15 -23.30 27.33
N GLU A 783 16.24 -23.49 28.07
CA GLU A 783 16.31 -23.08 29.46
C GLU A 783 16.32 -21.54 29.59
N GLN A 784 17.02 -20.82 28.70
CA GLN A 784 16.97 -19.36 28.64
C GLN A 784 15.58 -18.85 28.27
N GLN A 785 14.93 -19.44 27.27
CA GLN A 785 13.56 -19.10 26.88
C GLN A 785 12.56 -19.33 28.01
N LEU A 786 12.71 -20.43 28.76
CA LEU A 786 11.88 -20.69 29.93
C LEU A 786 12.09 -19.64 31.03
N ALA A 787 13.32 -19.21 31.25
CA ALA A 787 13.61 -18.16 32.22
C ALA A 787 13.00 -16.82 31.80
N GLN A 788 13.14 -16.44 30.53
CA GLN A 788 12.54 -15.23 29.97
C GLN A 788 11.01 -15.28 30.00
N ALA A 789 10.41 -16.43 29.64
CA ALA A 789 8.97 -16.63 29.69
C ALA A 789 8.40 -16.46 31.10
N LYS A 790 9.12 -16.96 32.13
CA LYS A 790 8.74 -16.77 33.54
C LYS A 790 8.81 -15.31 33.99
N GLU A 791 9.75 -14.53 33.48
CA GLU A 791 9.84 -13.10 33.80
C GLU A 791 8.75 -12.31 33.04
N GLU A 792 8.48 -12.69 31.79
CA GLU A 792 7.46 -12.02 30.98
C GLU A 792 6.04 -12.29 31.51
N ALA A 793 5.77 -13.50 31.99
CA ALA A 793 4.50 -13.85 32.60
C ALA A 793 4.19 -13.05 33.90
N LYS A 794 5.19 -12.48 34.55
CA LYS A 794 5.03 -11.62 35.73
C LYS A 794 4.79 -10.15 35.42
N ARG A 795 4.99 -9.73 34.15
CA ARG A 795 4.83 -8.31 33.79
C ARG A 795 3.38 -7.88 33.81
N PRO A 796 3.05 -6.82 34.56
CA PRO A 796 1.71 -6.25 34.53
C PRO A 796 1.44 -5.63 33.15
N PHE A 797 0.16 -5.45 32.83
CA PHE A 797 -0.24 -4.75 31.60
C PHE A 797 0.30 -3.31 31.62
N ALA A 798 1.14 -2.97 30.63
CA ALA A 798 1.89 -1.71 30.63
C ALA A 798 1.01 -0.45 30.58
N GLN A 799 -0.21 -0.58 30.04
CA GLN A 799 -1.15 0.51 29.85
C GLN A 799 -2.29 0.51 30.88
N GLU A 800 -2.12 -0.13 32.02
CA GLU A 800 -3.15 -0.18 33.09
C GLU A 800 -3.51 1.20 33.62
N ALA A 801 -2.50 2.05 33.84
CA ALA A 801 -2.69 3.42 34.32
C ALA A 801 -3.43 4.28 33.29
N GLU A 802 -3.07 4.16 32.01
CA GLU A 802 -3.73 4.85 30.91
C GLU A 802 -5.19 4.42 30.76
N LEU A 803 -5.47 3.13 30.89
CA LEU A 803 -6.83 2.59 30.87
C LEU A 803 -7.67 3.16 32.03
N ALA A 804 -7.09 3.24 33.22
CA ALA A 804 -7.78 3.80 34.39
C ALA A 804 -8.08 5.30 34.22
N GLU A 805 -7.09 6.09 33.76
CA GLU A 805 -7.24 7.54 33.53
C GLU A 805 -8.31 7.83 32.46
N LYS A 806 -8.23 7.16 31.30
CA LYS A 806 -9.19 7.38 30.20
C LYS A 806 -10.59 6.89 30.56
N SER A 807 -10.71 5.81 31.33
CA SER A 807 -12.02 5.33 31.82
C SER A 807 -12.64 6.31 32.81
N ALA A 808 -11.85 6.94 33.67
CA ALA A 808 -12.31 7.98 34.60
C ALA A 808 -12.79 9.23 33.85
N ARG A 809 -12.00 9.69 32.85
CA ARG A 809 -12.37 10.85 32.03
C ARG A 809 -13.63 10.59 31.19
N LEU A 810 -13.78 9.36 30.67
CA LEU A 810 -14.99 8.94 29.96
C LEU A 810 -16.22 8.96 30.87
N ALA A 811 -16.10 8.51 32.12
CA ALA A 811 -17.16 8.57 33.10
C ALA A 811 -17.55 10.03 33.43
N GLU A 812 -16.56 10.94 33.53
CA GLU A 812 -16.80 12.37 33.73
C GLU A 812 -17.58 12.99 32.57
N LEU A 813 -17.14 12.72 31.31
CA LEU A 813 -17.82 13.22 30.12
C LEU A 813 -19.24 12.66 29.97
N ASN A 814 -19.45 11.40 30.32
CA ASN A 814 -20.80 10.81 30.37
C ASN A 814 -21.70 11.55 31.38
N SER A 815 -21.15 11.93 32.54
CA SER A 815 -21.91 12.71 33.53
C SER A 815 -22.23 14.11 33.02
N LEU A 816 -21.27 14.80 32.37
CA LEU A 816 -21.47 16.14 31.81
C LEU A 816 -22.52 16.16 30.69
N LEU A 817 -22.44 15.20 29.77
CA LEU A 817 -23.37 15.10 28.64
C LEU A 817 -24.78 14.68 29.07
N ASN A 818 -24.90 13.84 30.09
CA ASN A 818 -26.21 13.47 30.66
C ASN A 818 -26.85 14.64 31.45
N MET A 819 -26.05 15.57 31.94
CA MET A 819 -26.58 16.80 32.54
C MET A 819 -27.08 17.79 31.48
N ASP A 820 -26.45 17.87 30.34
CA ASP A 820 -26.90 18.72 29.21
C ASP A 820 -28.19 18.15 28.54
N GLU A 821 -28.30 16.81 28.41
CA GLU A 821 -29.54 16.17 27.93
C GLU A 821 -30.72 16.38 28.89
N LYS A 822 -30.50 16.33 30.19
CA LYS A 822 -31.55 16.64 31.18
C LYS A 822 -31.99 18.12 31.18
N GLY A 823 -31.12 19.03 30.77
CA GLY A 823 -31.45 20.43 30.58
C GLY A 823 -32.35 20.73 29.37
N SER A 824 -32.42 19.84 28.38
CA SER A 824 -33.29 19.94 27.20
C SER A 824 -34.60 19.14 27.34
N GLU A 825 -34.64 18.10 28.18
CA GLU A 825 -35.85 17.29 28.44
C GLU A 825 -36.83 17.91 29.45
N ASP A 826 -36.40 18.82 30.34
CA ASP A 826 -37.30 19.57 31.23
C ASP A 826 -38.26 20.54 30.50
N ALA A 827 -38.15 20.63 29.14
CA ALA A 827 -39.08 21.39 28.31
C ALA A 827 -40.24 20.57 27.72
N LEU A 828 -40.27 19.24 27.88
CA LEU A 828 -41.35 18.37 27.43
C LEU A 828 -41.67 17.35 28.52
N GLY A 829 -42.58 17.74 29.44
CA GLY A 829 -43.08 16.86 30.48
C GLY A 829 -43.90 15.68 29.93
N VAL A 830 -43.52 14.50 30.31
CA VAL A 830 -44.46 13.37 30.54
C VAL A 830 -43.83 12.43 31.56
N ASP A 831 -44.57 12.21 32.65
CA ASP A 831 -44.36 11.21 33.68
C ASP A 831 -44.29 9.79 33.11
N GLU A 832 -43.45 8.93 33.68
CA GLU A 832 -43.85 7.58 34.04
C GLU A 832 -42.86 6.88 34.99
N ASP A 833 -43.47 6.35 36.04
CA ASP A 833 -42.95 5.63 37.19
C ASP A 833 -42.39 4.22 36.87
N ALA A 834 -41.48 3.81 37.73
CA ALA A 834 -41.26 2.46 38.30
C ALA A 834 -40.51 1.38 37.49
N ALA A 835 -39.41 0.93 37.95
CA ALA A 835 -39.18 -0.20 38.87
C ALA A 835 -37.71 -0.60 38.94
N GLU A 836 -37.15 -0.48 40.11
CA GLU A 836 -35.95 -1.15 40.58
C GLU A 836 -36.15 -2.65 40.61
N THR A 837 -35.19 -3.43 40.16
CA THR A 837 -34.93 -4.76 40.69
C THR A 837 -33.46 -5.09 40.70
N GLU A 838 -32.91 -5.18 41.89
CA GLU A 838 -31.64 -5.80 42.23
C GLU A 838 -31.58 -7.24 41.72
N VAL A 839 -30.46 -7.65 41.15
CA VAL A 839 -30.10 -9.07 41.09
C VAL A 839 -28.66 -9.27 41.56
N ALA A 840 -28.62 -9.96 42.66
CA ALA A 840 -27.40 -10.37 43.38
C ALA A 840 -26.57 -11.40 42.66
N ASP A 841 -25.31 -11.27 42.95
CA ASP A 841 -24.16 -12.13 42.69
C ASP A 841 -24.39 -13.60 43.11
N ARG A 842 -24.17 -14.57 42.22
CA ARG A 842 -23.85 -15.99 42.54
C ARG A 842 -22.97 -16.63 41.47
N PRO A 843 -21.94 -17.38 41.85
CA PRO A 843 -20.94 -17.98 40.95
C PRO A 843 -21.46 -19.25 40.26
N ARG A 844 -21.17 -19.38 38.96
CA ARG A 844 -21.51 -20.60 38.18
C ARG A 844 -20.35 -21.59 38.19
N GLN A 845 -20.68 -22.82 38.65
CA GLN A 845 -19.85 -24.02 38.47
C GLN A 845 -19.98 -24.61 37.06
N PRO A 846 -19.01 -25.42 36.60
CA PRO A 846 -18.98 -25.98 35.26
C PRO A 846 -19.91 -27.17 35.08
N VAL A 847 -20.64 -27.23 33.96
CA VAL A 847 -21.51 -28.37 33.62
C VAL A 847 -20.89 -29.19 32.52
N ASN A 848 -20.74 -30.48 32.77
CA ASN A 848 -20.36 -31.55 31.87
C ASN A 848 -21.44 -31.83 30.82
N TYR A 849 -20.97 -32.11 29.57
CA TYR A 849 -21.81 -32.63 28.49
C TYR A 849 -21.86 -34.18 28.55
N ALA A 850 -23.04 -34.74 28.76
CA ALA A 850 -23.42 -36.05 28.27
C ALA A 850 -24.95 -36.22 28.32
N GLY A 851 -25.54 -36.37 27.13
CA GLY A 851 -26.72 -37.23 26.85
C GLY A 851 -28.09 -36.87 27.40
N ARG A 852 -29.02 -36.55 26.48
CA ARG A 852 -30.26 -37.30 26.26
C ARG A 852 -31.15 -36.70 25.17
N VAL A 853 -31.55 -37.56 24.26
CA VAL A 853 -32.61 -37.37 23.28
C VAL A 853 -33.95 -37.51 23.98
N ALA A 854 -34.91 -36.62 23.70
CA ALA A 854 -36.33 -36.88 23.75
C ALA A 854 -37.14 -35.76 23.04
N GLU A 855 -38.07 -36.21 22.26
CA GLU A 855 -39.04 -35.57 21.40
C GLU A 855 -39.84 -34.45 22.06
N ARG A 856 -40.11 -33.37 21.29
CA ARG A 856 -41.45 -32.75 21.27
C ARG A 856 -41.65 -31.95 19.96
N THR A 857 -42.70 -32.37 19.30
CA THR A 857 -43.36 -31.78 18.13
C THR A 857 -43.97 -30.42 18.43
N ALA A 858 -43.78 -29.44 17.54
CA ALA A 858 -44.82 -28.63 16.88
C ALA A 858 -44.29 -27.37 16.17
N ASP A 859 -44.60 -27.25 14.90
CA ASP A 859 -44.80 -26.10 14.06
C ASP A 859 -43.84 -24.89 14.16
N ASN A 860 -42.92 -24.84 13.20
CA ASN A 860 -42.42 -23.61 12.64
C ASN A 860 -42.10 -23.77 11.14
N VAL A 861 -42.89 -23.07 10.34
CA VAL A 861 -42.75 -22.98 8.86
C VAL A 861 -41.41 -22.38 8.56
N ARG A 862 -40.46 -23.17 8.12
CA ARG A 862 -39.14 -22.73 7.59
C ARG A 862 -39.33 -22.11 6.23
N LYS A 863 -38.95 -20.82 6.09
CA LYS A 863 -38.79 -20.18 4.78
C LYS A 863 -37.77 -20.98 3.96
N PRO A 864 -38.04 -21.25 2.67
CA PRO A 864 -37.14 -22.04 1.83
C PRO A 864 -35.81 -21.31 1.61
N SER A 865 -34.72 -22.06 1.56
CA SER A 865 -33.38 -21.54 1.37
C SER A 865 -33.25 -20.80 0.01
N VAL A 866 -32.32 -19.86 -0.08
CA VAL A 866 -32.04 -19.07 -1.31
C VAL A 866 -31.76 -19.99 -2.51
N LEU A 867 -31.16 -21.16 -2.28
CA LEU A 867 -30.91 -22.18 -3.31
C LEU A 867 -32.21 -22.82 -3.82
N ALA A 868 -33.17 -23.08 -2.96
CA ALA A 868 -34.49 -23.62 -3.32
C ALA A 868 -35.32 -22.60 -4.12
N GLN A 869 -35.19 -21.31 -3.81
CA GLN A 869 -35.83 -20.22 -4.58
C GLN A 869 -35.20 -20.04 -5.95
N LEU A 870 -33.88 -20.24 -6.09
CA LEU A 870 -33.15 -20.18 -7.37
C LEU A 870 -33.54 -21.34 -8.31
N HIS A 871 -33.68 -22.55 -7.76
CA HIS A 871 -34.11 -23.70 -8.53
C HIS A 871 -35.59 -23.59 -8.96
N ALA A 872 -36.47 -23.03 -8.14
CA ALA A 872 -37.86 -22.74 -8.51
C ALA A 872 -37.95 -21.71 -9.64
N LYS A 873 -37.16 -20.62 -9.61
CA LYS A 873 -37.11 -19.63 -10.72
C LYS A 873 -36.47 -20.16 -12.00
N GLN A 874 -35.55 -21.12 -11.91
CA GLN A 874 -35.01 -21.79 -13.11
C GLN A 874 -36.03 -22.74 -13.75
N ALA A 875 -36.83 -23.43 -12.95
CA ALA A 875 -37.91 -24.28 -13.44
C ALA A 875 -39.04 -23.47 -14.12
N GLU A 876 -39.39 -22.30 -13.58
CA GLU A 876 -40.37 -21.39 -14.19
C GLU A 876 -39.89 -20.84 -15.54
N ARG A 877 -38.61 -20.53 -15.72
CA ARG A 877 -38.03 -20.09 -16.99
C ARG A 877 -37.99 -21.16 -18.09
N SER A 878 -38.03 -22.44 -17.71
CA SER A 878 -38.01 -23.58 -18.64
C SER A 878 -39.40 -23.95 -19.13
N ALA A 879 -40.47 -23.37 -18.59
CA ALA A 879 -41.87 -23.68 -18.91
C ALA A 879 -42.57 -22.66 -19.82
N GLU A 880 -41.88 -21.58 -20.26
CA GLU A 880 -42.47 -20.64 -21.25
C GLU A 880 -42.12 -21.07 -22.67
N PRO A 881 -43.15 -21.16 -23.60
CA PRO A 881 -42.94 -21.56 -24.98
C PRO A 881 -42.30 -20.41 -25.78
N GLN A 882 -41.19 -20.70 -26.46
CA GLN A 882 -40.51 -19.81 -27.40
C GLN A 882 -41.40 -19.41 -28.56
N LYS A 883 -41.76 -18.15 -28.68
CA LYS A 883 -42.30 -17.56 -29.90
C LYS A 883 -41.16 -17.20 -30.86
N PHE A 884 -41.14 -17.92 -31.97
CA PHE A 884 -40.30 -17.61 -33.15
C PHE A 884 -40.64 -16.22 -33.69
N GLN A 885 -39.70 -15.30 -33.75
CA GLN A 885 -39.77 -14.12 -34.61
C GLN A 885 -38.76 -14.26 -35.75
N LYS A 886 -39.29 -14.23 -36.96
CA LYS A 886 -38.60 -14.20 -38.26
C LYS A 886 -37.70 -12.97 -38.36
N ARG A 887 -36.41 -13.20 -38.64
CA ARG A 887 -35.49 -12.17 -39.17
C ARG A 887 -35.84 -11.80 -40.59
N LYS A 888 -36.11 -10.52 -40.85
CA LYS A 888 -36.03 -9.90 -42.17
C LYS A 888 -34.59 -9.45 -42.42
N SER A 889 -34.05 -9.94 -43.53
CA SER A 889 -32.86 -9.43 -44.17
C SER A 889 -33.15 -8.07 -44.80
N HIS A 890 -32.27 -7.10 -44.64
CA HIS A 890 -32.12 -5.99 -45.57
C HIS A 890 -30.64 -5.78 -45.85
N ASP A 891 -30.32 -6.10 -47.11
CA ASP A 891 -29.11 -5.67 -47.82
C ASP A 891 -29.25 -4.17 -48.14
N MET A 892 -28.14 -3.56 -48.28
CA MET A 892 -27.67 -2.56 -49.30
C MET A 892 -27.03 -1.31 -48.68
N GLU A 893 -25.75 -1.18 -49.00
CA GLU A 893 -25.07 -0.11 -49.78
C GLU A 893 -25.12 1.34 -49.22
N LEU A 894 -24.06 1.82 -48.81
CA LEU A 894 -23.06 2.76 -49.38
C LEU A 894 -22.07 3.22 -48.31
#